data_e703ec4ab5c067590e35e097435427a5
#
_entry.id   e703ec4ab5c067590e35e097435427a5
#
_cell.length_a   1.000
_cell.length_b   1.000
_cell.length_c   1.000
_cell.angle_alpha   90.00
_cell.angle_beta   90.00
_cell.angle_gamma   90.00
#
_symmetry.space_group_name_H-M   'P 1'
#
loop_
_entity.id
_entity.type
_entity.pdbx_description
1 polymer ?
#
loop_
_entity_poly.entity_id
_entity_poly.type
_entity_poly.pdbx_seq_one_letter_code
_entity_poly.pdbx_strand_id
1 'polypeptide(L)'
;MVKVAKVSGNSPSSKKITINNWRKGYNNFVDNVRRDNSSIDKALNLMLDQDGVVTKRWGTRDYGERLPGKVINGASRFARYDEATGRIEDWLICVADGLVYVSRNARNWRQATGDTMDKDREVSFLNIDEKVFMANGKDPLTFYDIKDGEVKNYEKIATPNKPTAAVQGDLKTGEISQFYKITAVNDVGETKASEAVEIKVNKHRNTWTNERDKSEAIKLDWGKVEKANRYNIYYSDESGQEVWLDSTVANTYTDNASKQANIAQPAPKDDTTGGPIVKTISYADNRIWGVGDPKHPYRVYYGGTGVQTTAFSPFYGGGWIDVNKGGAEFPTYLAGYRDGKGENSNVLFCGGNDEGSQYQISLQNQQVGSLSYVLPGVARVIGSLGTSSARSVVEAKNNLFYASVNSFNTTGAKPEMLNVLSTDEITLAIRGDVRAIGSKNARKIATAYFENKLFWAVANGESENNEIWILDTEINSWMLPWKLPAKYFLKHTDEDGREHLLFLPSKETEAFGGNQLVELSKKFNSDNGREFETHFATGIIAMDSSHMEWAKIKKAYFELLNASGNIAILIKGDMKNKGFSKIKEFKISSEAAVSGWDGQLWDGFLWDSAPTISKAITAETLKKVVKIQKKVNNVRVEIRASSRADYVLSVIALEATPKKVSDPGRWKR
;
A
#
# COMPACT_ATOMS: atom_id res chain seq x y z
N MET A 1 67.55 54.04 -15.45
CA MET A 1 66.30 53.73 -14.79
C MET A 1 65.40 53.01 -15.79
N VAL A 2 65.30 51.68 -15.64
CA VAL A 2 64.42 50.84 -16.51
C VAL A 2 63.04 50.76 -15.83
N LYS A 3 62.05 51.37 -16.50
CA LYS A 3 60.63 51.21 -16.05
C LYS A 3 60.18 49.78 -16.27
N VAL A 4 60.02 49.01 -15.20
CA VAL A 4 59.35 47.70 -15.23
C VAL A 4 57.87 47.92 -15.47
N ALA A 5 57.38 47.51 -16.62
CA ALA A 5 55.96 47.50 -16.94
C ALA A 5 55.20 46.67 -15.93
N LYS A 6 54.24 47.21 -15.21
CA LYS A 6 53.26 46.49 -14.42
C LYS A 6 52.49 45.56 -15.33
N VAL A 7 52.73 44.24 -15.24
CA VAL A 7 51.88 43.27 -15.81
C VAL A 7 50.52 43.42 -15.12
N SER A 8 49.52 43.86 -15.84
CA SER A 8 48.14 43.91 -15.40
C SER A 8 47.66 42.47 -15.21
N GLY A 9 47.73 42.02 -13.97
CA GLY A 9 47.15 40.73 -13.63
C GLY A 9 45.64 40.75 -13.93
N ASN A 10 45.20 39.94 -14.87
CA ASN A 10 43.76 39.71 -15.12
C ASN A 10 43.07 39.50 -13.79
N SER A 11 42.20 40.43 -13.40
CA SER A 11 41.32 40.25 -12.25
C SER A 11 40.49 38.98 -12.50
N PRO A 12 40.42 38.03 -11.57
CA PRO A 12 39.67 36.80 -11.78
C PRO A 12 38.22 37.15 -12.14
N SER A 13 37.77 36.64 -13.28
CA SER A 13 36.40 36.89 -13.76
C SER A 13 35.36 36.41 -12.75
N SER A 14 34.27 37.16 -12.62
CA SER A 14 33.14 36.77 -11.77
C SER A 14 32.46 35.55 -12.38
N LYS A 15 32.26 34.49 -11.60
CA LYS A 15 31.55 33.28 -11.99
C LYS A 15 30.13 33.34 -11.43
N LYS A 16 29.16 32.96 -12.24
CA LYS A 16 27.76 32.82 -11.81
C LYS A 16 27.41 31.35 -11.71
N ILE A 17 26.96 30.90 -10.53
CA ILE A 17 26.43 29.55 -10.28
C ILE A 17 24.92 29.71 -10.25
N THR A 18 24.21 29.01 -11.16
CA THR A 18 22.75 29.08 -11.27
C THR A 18 22.19 27.71 -11.03
N ILE A 19 21.14 27.62 -10.19
CA ILE A 19 20.34 26.43 -9.93
C ILE A 19 18.90 26.81 -10.29
N ASN A 20 18.35 26.15 -11.28
CA ASN A 20 17.01 26.37 -11.79
C ASN A 20 16.18 25.05 -11.88
N ASN A 21 16.70 23.99 -11.31
CA ASN A 21 16.08 22.69 -11.36
C ASN A 21 16.47 21.89 -10.12
N TRP A 22 15.49 21.34 -9.41
CA TRP A 22 15.67 20.51 -8.21
C TRP A 22 15.16 19.06 -8.42
N ARG A 23 15.17 18.55 -9.66
CA ARG A 23 14.71 17.20 -10.02
C ARG A 23 15.38 16.05 -9.26
N LYS A 24 16.54 16.29 -8.62
CA LYS A 24 17.15 15.30 -7.71
C LYS A 24 16.38 15.14 -6.40
N GLY A 25 15.48 16.07 -6.08
CA GLY A 25 14.65 16.04 -4.91
C GLY A 25 15.41 16.05 -3.59
N TYR A 26 14.72 15.64 -2.54
CA TYR A 26 15.31 15.49 -1.21
C TYR A 26 16.31 14.33 -1.17
N ASN A 27 17.50 14.59 -0.60
CA ASN A 27 18.54 13.59 -0.49
C ASN A 27 19.37 13.84 0.77
N ASN A 28 19.38 12.87 1.70
CA ASN A 28 20.19 12.92 2.92
C ASN A 28 21.24 11.81 3.00
N PHE A 29 21.33 10.93 1.99
CA PHE A 29 22.23 9.79 1.99
C PHE A 29 23.67 10.16 1.66
N VAL A 30 23.86 11.03 0.65
CA VAL A 30 25.20 11.44 0.23
C VAL A 30 25.66 12.59 1.11
N ASP A 31 26.93 12.57 1.51
CA ASP A 31 27.56 13.68 2.23
C ASP A 31 27.27 15.01 1.53
N ASN A 32 26.91 16.02 2.31
CA ASN A 32 26.53 17.34 1.82
C ASN A 32 27.53 17.95 0.81
N VAL A 33 28.81 17.59 0.92
CA VAL A 33 29.89 18.04 0.04
C VAL A 33 29.86 17.38 -1.34
N ARG A 34 29.33 16.17 -1.44
CA ARG A 34 29.29 15.36 -2.68
C ARG A 34 27.95 15.39 -3.40
N ARG A 35 26.97 16.09 -2.84
CA ARG A 35 25.64 16.19 -3.46
C ARG A 35 25.66 17.08 -4.68
N ASP A 36 24.83 16.72 -5.64
CA ASP A 36 24.49 17.59 -6.76
C ASP A 36 23.80 18.87 -6.24
N ASN A 37 24.12 20.00 -6.84
CA ASN A 37 23.51 21.31 -6.50
C ASN A 37 21.99 21.34 -6.71
N SER A 38 21.44 20.43 -7.52
CA SER A 38 20.01 20.25 -7.73
C SER A 38 19.32 19.41 -6.65
N SER A 39 20.05 18.94 -5.63
CA SER A 39 19.50 18.23 -4.48
C SER A 39 19.00 19.17 -3.41
N ILE A 40 17.95 18.74 -2.70
CA ILE A 40 17.31 19.46 -1.60
C ILE A 40 17.73 18.80 -0.28
N ASP A 41 18.11 19.60 0.71
CA ASP A 41 18.48 19.13 2.04
C ASP A 41 17.32 19.21 3.05
N LYS A 42 16.37 20.13 2.84
CA LYS A 42 15.12 20.24 3.59
C LYS A 42 13.96 20.61 2.68
N ALA A 43 12.87 19.86 2.81
CA ALA A 43 11.69 19.99 1.96
C ALA A 43 10.36 19.91 2.74
N LEU A 44 10.31 20.56 3.92
CA LEU A 44 9.11 20.52 4.77
C LEU A 44 7.89 21.10 4.05
N ASN A 45 6.85 20.31 3.87
CA ASN A 45 5.59 20.70 3.23
C ASN A 45 5.76 21.26 1.81
N LEU A 46 6.70 20.71 1.05
CA LEU A 46 7.00 21.09 -0.31
C LEU A 46 6.87 19.91 -1.28
N MET A 47 6.72 20.21 -2.55
CA MET A 47 6.75 19.26 -3.64
C MET A 47 7.50 19.83 -4.84
N LEU A 48 7.78 18.98 -5.82
CA LEU A 48 8.29 19.38 -7.13
C LEU A 48 7.16 19.31 -8.15
N ASP A 49 7.15 20.27 -9.07
CA ASP A 49 6.38 20.16 -10.29
C ASP A 49 7.14 19.35 -11.37
N GLN A 50 6.52 19.17 -12.53
CA GLN A 50 7.11 18.41 -13.65
C GLN A 50 8.40 19.04 -14.19
N ASP A 51 8.55 20.37 -14.05
CA ASP A 51 9.74 21.10 -14.48
C ASP A 51 10.88 21.03 -13.45
N GLY A 52 10.62 20.44 -12.29
CA GLY A 52 11.56 20.35 -11.19
C GLY A 52 11.66 21.63 -10.38
N VAL A 53 10.61 22.44 -10.38
CA VAL A 53 10.48 23.67 -9.61
C VAL A 53 9.83 23.35 -8.26
N VAL A 54 10.28 24.01 -7.20
CA VAL A 54 9.79 23.76 -5.84
C VAL A 54 8.52 24.57 -5.59
N THR A 55 7.46 23.87 -5.19
CA THR A 55 6.16 24.44 -4.86
C THR A 55 5.72 24.01 -3.46
N LYS A 56 4.72 24.71 -2.90
CA LYS A 56 4.01 24.29 -1.69
C LYS A 56 3.29 22.98 -1.97
N ARG A 57 3.19 22.09 -0.96
CA ARG A 57 2.44 20.82 -1.07
C ARG A 57 0.94 21.05 -1.27
N TRP A 58 0.27 20.02 -1.70
CA TRP A 58 -1.19 20.02 -1.73
C TRP A 58 -1.77 20.24 -0.33
N GLY A 59 -2.86 20.97 -0.27
CA GLY A 59 -3.63 21.13 0.94
C GLY A 59 -4.70 20.07 1.08
N THR A 60 -5.51 20.21 2.12
CA THR A 60 -6.54 19.25 2.47
C THR A 60 -7.86 19.93 2.81
N ARG A 61 -8.96 19.18 2.64
CA ARG A 61 -10.30 19.58 3.05
C ARG A 61 -11.07 18.34 3.51
N ASP A 62 -11.90 18.51 4.53
CA ASP A 62 -12.83 17.48 4.95
C ASP A 62 -13.73 17.05 3.79
N TYR A 63 -13.85 15.73 3.59
CA TYR A 63 -14.62 15.13 2.53
C TYR A 63 -15.91 14.52 3.08
N GLY A 64 -17.04 15.13 2.75
CA GLY A 64 -18.35 14.70 3.20
C GLY A 64 -18.60 14.96 4.69
N GLU A 65 -19.39 14.09 5.31
CA GLU A 65 -19.75 14.12 6.72
C GLU A 65 -18.84 13.23 7.54
N ARG A 66 -18.82 13.43 8.86
CA ARG A 66 -18.08 12.55 9.76
C ARG A 66 -18.57 11.13 9.67
N LEU A 67 -17.62 10.20 9.70
CA LEU A 67 -17.92 8.78 9.78
C LEU A 67 -18.68 8.48 11.08
N PRO A 68 -19.70 7.62 11.04
CA PRO A 68 -20.39 7.17 12.24
C PRO A 68 -19.43 6.42 13.18
N GLY A 69 -19.74 6.46 14.48
CA GLY A 69 -18.97 5.73 15.48
C GLY A 69 -17.75 6.46 16.02
N LYS A 70 -17.15 5.89 17.06
CA LYS A 70 -15.96 6.45 17.74
C LYS A 70 -14.66 5.81 17.25
N VAL A 71 -14.69 4.49 17.01
CA VAL A 71 -13.54 3.71 16.53
C VAL A 71 -13.77 3.32 15.09
N ILE A 72 -12.97 3.88 14.19
CA ILE A 72 -13.00 3.49 12.78
C ILE A 72 -12.11 2.27 12.59
N ASN A 73 -12.73 1.11 12.37
CA ASN A 73 -12.06 -0.16 12.11
C ASN A 73 -11.46 -0.22 10.70
N GLY A 74 -12.10 0.45 9.75
CA GLY A 74 -11.61 0.55 8.39
C GLY A 74 -12.60 1.26 7.49
N ALA A 75 -12.10 1.76 6.36
CA ALA A 75 -12.92 2.28 5.27
C ALA A 75 -12.31 1.89 3.92
N SER A 76 -13.16 1.69 2.93
CA SER A 76 -12.78 1.33 1.57
C SER A 76 -13.80 1.87 0.58
N ARG A 77 -13.53 1.68 -0.69
CA ARG A 77 -14.50 1.88 -1.76
C ARG A 77 -14.98 0.56 -2.32
N PHE A 78 -16.16 0.56 -2.93
CA PHE A 78 -16.62 -0.54 -3.75
C PHE A 78 -17.41 -0.03 -4.97
N ALA A 79 -17.36 -0.78 -6.05
CA ALA A 79 -18.09 -0.48 -7.25
C ALA A 79 -19.46 -1.18 -7.21
N ARG A 80 -20.52 -0.46 -7.62
CA ARG A 80 -21.86 -0.99 -7.82
C ARG A 80 -22.29 -0.72 -9.24
N TYR A 81 -22.79 -1.74 -9.92
CA TYR A 81 -23.45 -1.55 -11.21
C TYR A 81 -24.90 -1.12 -10.98
N ASP A 82 -25.28 0.01 -11.54
CA ASP A 82 -26.66 0.50 -11.54
C ASP A 82 -27.34 0.08 -12.84
N GLU A 83 -28.24 -0.90 -12.76
CA GLU A 83 -28.98 -1.44 -13.90
C GLU A 83 -29.87 -0.38 -14.58
N ALA A 84 -30.37 0.60 -13.82
CA ALA A 84 -31.28 1.63 -14.36
C ALA A 84 -30.55 2.63 -15.26
N THR A 85 -29.31 2.98 -14.91
CA THR A 85 -28.48 3.93 -15.66
C THR A 85 -27.45 3.28 -16.55
N GLY A 86 -27.16 1.98 -16.38
CA GLY A 86 -26.10 1.25 -17.08
C GLY A 86 -24.68 1.72 -16.69
N ARG A 87 -24.53 2.35 -15.53
CA ARG A 87 -23.27 2.93 -15.05
C ARG A 87 -22.73 2.22 -13.84
N ILE A 88 -21.40 2.25 -13.72
CA ILE A 88 -20.73 1.85 -12.48
C ILE A 88 -20.67 3.06 -11.57
N GLU A 89 -21.24 2.91 -10.37
CA GLU A 89 -21.17 3.87 -9.29
C GLU A 89 -20.08 3.48 -8.30
N ASP A 90 -19.29 4.44 -7.84
CA ASP A 90 -18.31 4.25 -6.78
C ASP A 90 -18.94 4.61 -5.44
N TRP A 91 -18.92 3.67 -4.50
CA TRP A 91 -19.50 3.80 -3.17
C TRP A 91 -18.40 3.67 -2.11
N LEU A 92 -18.60 4.28 -0.97
CA LEU A 92 -17.77 4.15 0.21
C LEU A 92 -18.42 3.19 1.21
N ILE A 93 -17.60 2.35 1.81
CA ILE A 93 -17.95 1.47 2.92
C ILE A 93 -17.04 1.76 4.12
N CYS A 94 -17.60 1.82 5.30
CA CYS A 94 -16.89 2.04 6.54
C CYS A 94 -17.35 1.03 7.59
N VAL A 95 -16.40 0.46 8.33
CA VAL A 95 -16.70 -0.29 9.56
C VAL A 95 -16.30 0.61 10.74
N ALA A 96 -17.28 0.90 11.59
CA ALA A 96 -17.10 1.75 12.76
C ALA A 96 -17.78 1.12 13.97
N ASP A 97 -17.06 0.98 15.09
CA ASP A 97 -17.52 0.28 16.29
C ASP A 97 -18.07 -1.14 15.98
N GLY A 98 -17.52 -1.79 14.94
CA GLY A 98 -17.96 -3.11 14.46
C GLY A 98 -19.22 -3.10 13.58
N LEU A 99 -19.84 -1.95 13.33
CA LEU A 99 -21.01 -1.79 12.47
C LEU A 99 -20.59 -1.31 11.08
N VAL A 100 -21.29 -1.78 10.06
CA VAL A 100 -21.02 -1.45 8.65
C VAL A 100 -21.90 -0.29 8.21
N TYR A 101 -21.29 0.70 7.57
CA TYR A 101 -21.97 1.85 7.00
C TYR A 101 -21.56 2.05 5.56
N VAL A 102 -22.50 2.49 4.73
CA VAL A 102 -22.26 2.76 3.30
C VAL A 102 -22.77 4.15 2.91
N SER A 103 -22.07 4.79 1.99
CA SER A 103 -22.45 6.07 1.43
C SER A 103 -21.90 6.22 0.01
N ARG A 104 -22.63 6.93 -0.88
CA ARG A 104 -22.18 7.21 -2.24
C ARG A 104 -21.18 8.36 -2.32
N ASN A 105 -21.32 9.36 -1.45
CA ASN A 105 -20.60 10.63 -1.53
C ASN A 105 -20.02 11.08 -0.18
N ALA A 106 -19.81 10.15 0.74
CA ALA A 106 -19.42 10.39 2.13
C ALA A 106 -20.42 11.29 2.90
N ARG A 107 -21.65 11.38 2.44
CA ARG A 107 -22.76 12.04 3.13
C ARG A 107 -23.88 11.03 3.34
N ASN A 108 -24.74 11.28 4.34
CA ASN A 108 -25.86 10.38 4.61
C ASN A 108 -25.44 8.92 4.78
N TRP A 109 -24.50 8.66 5.69
CA TRP A 109 -24.05 7.32 6.00
C TRP A 109 -25.19 6.44 6.47
N ARG A 110 -25.50 5.37 5.71
CA ARG A 110 -26.54 4.40 6.04
C ARG A 110 -25.92 3.19 6.68
N GLN A 111 -26.39 2.80 7.87
CA GLN A 111 -26.01 1.55 8.51
C GLN A 111 -26.62 0.37 7.75
N ALA A 112 -25.80 -0.63 7.43
CA ALA A 112 -26.24 -1.91 6.91
C ALA A 112 -26.85 -2.75 8.05
N THR A 113 -27.86 -3.57 7.70
CA THR A 113 -28.46 -4.55 8.63
C THR A 113 -27.68 -5.84 8.59
N GLY A 114 -27.96 -6.76 9.54
CA GLY A 114 -27.36 -8.09 9.60
C GLY A 114 -26.27 -8.23 10.65
N ASP A 115 -25.24 -9.02 10.32
CA ASP A 115 -24.18 -9.36 11.25
C ASP A 115 -23.26 -8.19 11.57
N THR A 116 -22.58 -8.28 12.72
CA THR A 116 -21.60 -7.28 13.18
C THR A 116 -20.21 -7.87 13.24
N MET A 117 -19.20 -7.01 13.21
CA MET A 117 -17.79 -7.38 13.34
C MET A 117 -17.22 -7.00 14.71
N ASP A 118 -16.05 -7.53 15.04
CA ASP A 118 -15.33 -7.14 16.26
C ASP A 118 -14.92 -5.66 16.18
N LYS A 119 -15.34 -4.90 17.20
CA LYS A 119 -15.13 -3.45 17.28
C LYS A 119 -13.68 -3.01 17.52
N ASP A 120 -12.81 -3.92 18.00
CA ASP A 120 -11.43 -3.61 18.40
C ASP A 120 -10.41 -4.04 17.33
N ARG A 121 -10.87 -4.54 16.19
CA ARG A 121 -10.01 -5.03 15.10
C ARG A 121 -10.08 -4.17 13.86
N GLU A 122 -8.92 -3.99 13.22
CA GLU A 122 -8.86 -3.37 11.90
C GLU A 122 -9.37 -4.34 10.82
N VAL A 123 -10.08 -3.79 9.85
CA VAL A 123 -10.75 -4.55 8.79
C VAL A 123 -10.01 -4.36 7.46
N SER A 124 -9.75 -5.45 6.78
CA SER A 124 -9.32 -5.52 5.38
C SER A 124 -10.52 -5.76 4.48
N PHE A 125 -10.58 -5.06 3.35
CA PHE A 125 -11.72 -5.10 2.41
C PHE A 125 -11.31 -5.67 1.07
N LEU A 126 -12.24 -6.37 0.44
CA LEU A 126 -12.11 -6.82 -0.94
C LEU A 126 -13.48 -6.75 -1.63
N ASN A 127 -13.58 -5.94 -2.68
CA ASN A 127 -14.76 -5.92 -3.54
C ASN A 127 -14.59 -6.96 -4.65
N ILE A 128 -15.52 -7.89 -4.74
CA ILE A 128 -15.58 -8.88 -5.80
C ILE A 128 -17.04 -9.27 -6.07
N ASP A 129 -17.41 -9.31 -7.34
CA ASP A 129 -18.79 -9.50 -7.78
C ASP A 129 -19.71 -8.48 -7.08
N GLU A 130 -20.84 -8.89 -6.57
CA GLU A 130 -21.79 -8.05 -5.82
C GLU A 130 -21.56 -8.07 -4.31
N LYS A 131 -20.33 -8.35 -3.84
CA LYS A 131 -20.01 -8.49 -2.43
C LYS A 131 -18.76 -7.70 -2.05
N VAL A 132 -18.79 -7.10 -0.88
CA VAL A 132 -17.61 -6.52 -0.25
C VAL A 132 -17.21 -7.41 0.91
N PHE A 133 -16.18 -8.22 0.69
CA PHE A 133 -15.62 -9.09 1.73
C PHE A 133 -14.85 -8.27 2.75
N MET A 134 -14.95 -8.69 4.01
CA MET A 134 -14.34 -8.04 5.16
C MET A 134 -13.65 -9.10 6.03
N ALA A 135 -12.40 -8.86 6.40
CA ALA A 135 -11.59 -9.76 7.21
C ALA A 135 -10.82 -8.98 8.28
N ASN A 136 -10.73 -9.51 9.50
CA ASN A 136 -10.08 -8.82 10.62
C ASN A 136 -9.21 -9.75 11.50
N GLY A 137 -9.09 -11.04 11.15
CA GLY A 137 -8.34 -12.06 11.88
C GLY A 137 -8.99 -12.55 13.17
N LYS A 138 -10.26 -12.26 13.40
CA LYS A 138 -11.02 -12.73 14.56
C LYS A 138 -12.38 -13.30 14.20
N ASP A 139 -13.12 -12.58 13.36
CA ASP A 139 -14.44 -12.98 12.91
C ASP A 139 -14.37 -13.97 11.75
N PRO A 140 -15.39 -14.78 11.53
CA PRO A 140 -15.56 -15.54 10.28
C PRO A 140 -15.49 -14.61 9.07
N LEU A 141 -15.24 -15.17 7.88
CA LEU A 141 -15.27 -14.40 6.65
C LEU A 141 -16.65 -13.75 6.48
N THR A 142 -16.68 -12.44 6.54
CA THR A 142 -17.89 -11.61 6.52
C THR A 142 -17.96 -10.86 5.20
N PHE A 143 -19.15 -10.59 4.70
CA PHE A 143 -19.31 -9.75 3.52
C PHE A 143 -20.57 -8.87 3.63
N TYR A 144 -20.48 -7.70 3.03
CA TYR A 144 -21.62 -6.85 2.74
C TYR A 144 -22.15 -7.25 1.37
N ASP A 145 -23.42 -7.67 1.30
CA ASP A 145 -24.12 -8.00 0.08
C ASP A 145 -24.64 -6.68 -0.53
N ILE A 146 -24.12 -6.29 -1.69
CA ILE A 146 -24.43 -5.01 -2.32
C ILE A 146 -25.89 -4.97 -2.79
N LYS A 147 -26.43 -6.13 -3.21
CA LYS A 147 -27.79 -6.24 -3.71
C LYS A 147 -28.83 -6.14 -2.60
N ASP A 148 -28.63 -6.90 -1.53
CA ASP A 148 -29.57 -6.97 -0.40
C ASP A 148 -29.37 -5.79 0.58
N GLY A 149 -28.17 -5.20 0.62
CA GLY A 149 -27.78 -4.16 1.58
C GLY A 149 -27.57 -4.69 2.99
N GLU A 150 -27.23 -5.97 3.13
CA GLU A 150 -27.08 -6.67 4.38
C GLU A 150 -25.65 -7.18 4.59
N VAL A 151 -25.24 -7.26 5.87
CA VAL A 151 -24.00 -7.90 6.29
C VAL A 151 -24.28 -9.35 6.66
N LYS A 152 -23.51 -10.26 6.08
CA LYS A 152 -23.69 -11.71 6.25
C LYS A 152 -22.35 -12.37 6.58
N ASN A 153 -22.39 -13.37 7.47
CA ASN A 153 -21.27 -14.27 7.75
C ASN A 153 -21.50 -15.61 7.07
N TYR A 154 -20.40 -16.30 6.75
CA TYR A 154 -20.50 -17.71 6.40
C TYR A 154 -20.63 -18.53 7.69
N GLU A 155 -21.81 -19.10 7.93
CA GLU A 155 -22.07 -19.97 9.06
C GLU A 155 -21.42 -21.34 8.86
N LYS A 156 -20.85 -21.88 9.94
CA LYS A 156 -20.41 -23.27 9.96
C LYS A 156 -21.63 -24.21 9.96
N ILE A 157 -21.51 -25.27 9.20
CA ILE A 157 -22.49 -26.38 9.24
C ILE A 157 -22.06 -27.50 10.19
N ALA A 158 -22.98 -28.28 10.63
CA ALA A 158 -22.71 -29.39 11.56
C ALA A 158 -21.84 -30.47 10.89
N THR A 159 -20.90 -31.05 11.63
CA THR A 159 -20.18 -32.25 11.20
C THR A 159 -21.19 -33.43 11.13
N PRO A 160 -21.18 -34.25 10.06
CA PRO A 160 -22.03 -35.42 9.99
C PRO A 160 -21.80 -36.35 11.17
N ASN A 161 -22.86 -36.99 11.64
CA ASN A 161 -22.76 -38.07 12.62
C ASN A 161 -22.00 -39.25 12.01
N LYS A 162 -21.50 -40.14 12.88
CA LYS A 162 -20.93 -41.43 12.47
C LYS A 162 -21.91 -42.16 11.55
N PRO A 163 -21.47 -42.53 10.31
CA PRO A 163 -22.36 -43.26 9.41
C PRO A 163 -22.66 -44.68 9.92
N THR A 164 -23.75 -45.23 9.47
CA THR A 164 -24.01 -46.67 9.58
C THR A 164 -23.53 -47.35 8.31
N ALA A 165 -23.03 -48.58 8.43
CA ALA A 165 -22.56 -49.39 7.32
C ALA A 165 -23.23 -50.76 7.30
N ALA A 166 -23.65 -51.22 6.13
CA ALA A 166 -24.25 -52.54 5.96
C ALA A 166 -23.69 -53.20 4.67
N VAL A 167 -23.39 -54.48 4.75
CA VAL A 167 -23.02 -55.28 3.59
C VAL A 167 -24.23 -55.46 2.65
N GLN A 168 -23.98 -55.45 1.35
CA GLN A 168 -25.00 -55.62 0.32
C GLN A 168 -24.57 -56.68 -0.72
N GLY A 169 -25.58 -57.27 -1.36
CA GLY A 169 -25.39 -58.29 -2.39
C GLY A 169 -24.73 -59.57 -1.87
N ASP A 170 -23.71 -60.03 -2.59
CA ASP A 170 -23.01 -61.29 -2.25
C ASP A 170 -21.85 -61.08 -1.25
N LEU A 171 -21.58 -59.85 -0.83
CA LEU A 171 -20.59 -59.54 0.21
C LEU A 171 -21.10 -60.04 1.57
N LYS A 172 -20.23 -60.72 2.34
CA LYS A 172 -20.56 -61.27 3.64
C LYS A 172 -19.71 -60.66 4.74
N THR A 173 -20.19 -60.72 5.96
CA THR A 173 -19.41 -60.40 7.15
C THR A 173 -18.18 -61.32 7.25
N GLY A 174 -17.04 -60.83 7.71
CA GLY A 174 -15.79 -61.54 7.84
C GLY A 174 -14.81 -60.84 8.80
N GLU A 175 -13.51 -60.99 8.57
CA GLU A 175 -12.46 -60.48 9.45
C GLU A 175 -11.72 -59.26 8.90
N ILE A 176 -11.96 -58.87 7.61
CA ILE A 176 -11.25 -57.78 6.96
C ILE A 176 -11.98 -56.49 7.25
N SER A 177 -11.31 -55.59 7.98
CA SER A 177 -11.85 -54.28 8.36
C SER A 177 -11.84 -53.30 7.20
N GLN A 178 -12.94 -52.53 7.07
CA GLN A 178 -13.07 -51.38 6.15
C GLN A 178 -13.55 -50.19 6.98
N PHE A 179 -12.92 -49.03 6.79
CA PHE A 179 -13.21 -47.82 7.55
C PHE A 179 -13.75 -46.74 6.65
N TYR A 180 -14.84 -46.09 7.06
CA TYR A 180 -15.42 -44.95 6.31
C TYR A 180 -15.68 -43.78 7.22
N LYS A 181 -15.44 -42.57 6.69
CA LYS A 181 -15.80 -41.29 7.28
C LYS A 181 -16.60 -40.47 6.30
N ILE A 182 -17.43 -39.60 6.79
CA ILE A 182 -18.25 -38.69 5.98
C ILE A 182 -17.95 -37.24 6.40
N THR A 183 -17.92 -36.35 5.43
CA THR A 183 -17.92 -34.88 5.65
C THR A 183 -19.13 -34.28 4.97
N ALA A 184 -19.56 -33.11 5.43
CA ALA A 184 -20.55 -32.28 4.76
C ALA A 184 -19.85 -31.06 4.13
N VAL A 185 -20.28 -30.65 2.93
CA VAL A 185 -19.71 -29.58 2.15
C VAL A 185 -20.78 -28.55 1.86
N ASN A 186 -20.48 -27.27 2.12
CA ASN A 186 -21.28 -26.11 1.71
C ASN A 186 -20.55 -25.31 0.61
N ASP A 187 -21.07 -24.12 0.25
CA ASP A 187 -20.48 -23.27 -0.79
C ASP A 187 -19.05 -22.76 -0.44
N VAL A 188 -18.72 -22.74 0.85
CA VAL A 188 -17.46 -22.13 1.33
C VAL A 188 -16.38 -23.16 1.62
N GLY A 189 -16.75 -24.32 2.18
CA GLY A 189 -15.77 -25.28 2.64
C GLY A 189 -16.37 -26.62 3.01
N GLU A 190 -15.62 -27.39 3.78
CA GLU A 190 -15.88 -28.76 4.18
C GLU A 190 -15.75 -28.93 5.71
N THR A 191 -16.64 -29.70 6.32
CA THR A 191 -16.56 -30.01 7.77
C THR A 191 -15.35 -30.87 8.06
N LYS A 192 -14.93 -30.92 9.32
CA LYS A 192 -14.08 -32.03 9.77
C LYS A 192 -14.80 -33.37 9.50
N ALA A 193 -14.04 -34.43 9.34
CA ALA A 193 -14.60 -35.76 9.12
C ALA A 193 -15.35 -36.26 10.35
N SER A 194 -16.41 -37.03 10.12
CA SER A 194 -17.15 -37.80 11.16
C SER A 194 -16.22 -38.80 11.88
N GLU A 195 -16.72 -39.38 12.95
CA GLU A 195 -16.12 -40.59 13.46
C GLU A 195 -16.16 -41.71 12.42
N ALA A 196 -15.12 -42.55 12.40
CA ALA A 196 -15.06 -43.68 11.48
C ALA A 196 -16.06 -44.76 11.83
N VAL A 197 -16.78 -45.28 10.85
CA VAL A 197 -17.45 -46.56 10.98
C VAL A 197 -16.52 -47.67 10.51
N GLU A 198 -16.38 -48.72 11.32
CA GLU A 198 -15.70 -49.94 10.94
C GLU A 198 -16.78 -50.98 10.55
N ILE A 199 -16.56 -51.61 9.40
CA ILE A 199 -17.35 -52.77 8.98
C ILE A 199 -16.38 -53.88 8.55
N LYS A 200 -16.64 -55.12 9.03
CA LYS A 200 -15.81 -56.27 8.74
C LYS A 200 -16.45 -57.14 7.67
N VAL A 201 -15.68 -57.43 6.63
CA VAL A 201 -16.11 -58.17 5.43
C VAL A 201 -15.19 -59.35 5.15
N ASN A 202 -15.66 -60.28 4.33
CA ASN A 202 -14.95 -61.52 4.01
C ASN A 202 -13.97 -61.41 2.83
N LYS A 203 -13.93 -60.25 2.16
CA LYS A 203 -13.06 -60.00 0.99
C LYS A 203 -12.42 -58.62 1.04
N HIS A 204 -11.20 -58.50 0.54
CA HIS A 204 -10.58 -57.19 0.30
C HIS A 204 -11.34 -56.43 -0.77
N ARG A 205 -11.48 -55.10 -0.60
CA ARG A 205 -12.25 -54.20 -1.46
C ARG A 205 -11.85 -54.31 -2.95
N ASN A 206 -10.58 -54.48 -3.26
CA ASN A 206 -10.05 -54.60 -4.62
C ASN A 206 -10.41 -55.90 -5.32
N THR A 207 -11.01 -56.88 -4.61
CA THR A 207 -11.48 -58.15 -5.12
C THR A 207 -13.00 -58.24 -5.25
N TRP A 208 -13.75 -57.16 -4.95
CA TRP A 208 -15.19 -57.14 -5.07
C TRP A 208 -15.63 -57.21 -6.52
N THR A 209 -16.73 -57.94 -6.77
CA THR A 209 -17.27 -58.20 -8.10
C THR A 209 -18.47 -57.27 -8.36
N ASN A 210 -18.46 -56.60 -9.52
CA ASN A 210 -19.54 -55.71 -9.97
C ASN A 210 -20.21 -56.27 -11.27
N GLU A 211 -20.38 -57.58 -11.35
CA GLU A 211 -21.11 -58.21 -12.43
C GLU A 211 -22.61 -58.04 -12.26
N ARG A 212 -23.37 -58.05 -13.38
CA ARG A 212 -24.80 -57.75 -13.43
C ARG A 212 -25.64 -58.58 -12.45
N ASP A 213 -25.22 -59.82 -12.14
CA ASP A 213 -25.93 -60.74 -11.30
C ASP A 213 -25.27 -60.99 -9.92
N LYS A 214 -24.10 -60.38 -9.67
CA LYS A 214 -23.33 -60.51 -8.43
C LYS A 214 -22.74 -59.14 -8.08
N SER A 215 -23.41 -58.42 -7.24
CA SER A 215 -22.93 -57.11 -6.75
C SER A 215 -22.46 -57.22 -5.31
N GLU A 216 -21.19 -56.99 -5.07
CA GLU A 216 -20.59 -56.90 -3.74
C GLU A 216 -20.41 -55.44 -3.37
N ALA A 217 -21.07 -54.97 -2.32
CA ALA A 217 -21.04 -53.57 -1.93
C ALA A 217 -21.23 -53.36 -0.42
N ILE A 218 -20.84 -52.18 0.02
CA ILE A 218 -21.17 -51.64 1.34
C ILE A 218 -22.06 -50.43 1.18
N LYS A 219 -23.22 -50.42 1.82
CA LYS A 219 -24.12 -49.30 1.90
C LYS A 219 -23.80 -48.49 3.14
N LEU A 220 -23.62 -47.17 2.97
CA LEU A 220 -23.44 -46.19 4.03
C LEU A 220 -24.68 -45.30 4.11
N ASP A 221 -25.19 -45.05 5.31
CA ASP A 221 -26.27 -44.10 5.55
C ASP A 221 -25.91 -43.22 6.74
N TRP A 222 -26.25 -41.91 6.65
CA TRP A 222 -26.00 -40.92 7.69
C TRP A 222 -27.12 -39.90 7.76
N GLY A 223 -27.14 -39.10 8.85
CA GLY A 223 -28.13 -38.04 9.01
C GLY A 223 -27.92 -36.88 8.05
N LYS A 224 -29.00 -36.31 7.52
CA LYS A 224 -28.93 -35.11 6.72
C LYS A 224 -28.38 -33.95 7.54
N VAL A 225 -27.40 -33.25 7.00
CA VAL A 225 -26.86 -32.02 7.57
C VAL A 225 -27.52 -30.82 6.89
N GLU A 226 -28.06 -29.91 7.69
CA GLU A 226 -28.71 -28.70 7.19
C GLU A 226 -27.72 -27.77 6.49
N LYS A 227 -28.10 -27.12 5.39
CA LYS A 227 -27.26 -26.26 4.54
C LYS A 227 -26.04 -26.98 3.90
N ALA A 228 -25.97 -28.31 3.95
CA ALA A 228 -24.99 -29.06 3.19
C ALA A 228 -25.44 -29.24 1.75
N ASN A 229 -24.58 -28.94 0.78
CA ASN A 229 -24.83 -29.10 -0.65
C ASN A 229 -24.47 -30.49 -1.13
N ARG A 230 -23.54 -31.16 -0.47
CA ARG A 230 -23.06 -32.50 -0.76
C ARG A 230 -22.34 -33.12 0.44
N TYR A 231 -21.96 -34.38 0.29
CA TYR A 231 -21.14 -35.12 1.23
C TYR A 231 -19.96 -35.75 0.50
N ASN A 232 -18.78 -35.76 1.14
CA ASN A 232 -17.61 -36.50 0.68
C ASN A 232 -17.46 -37.76 1.54
N ILE A 233 -17.11 -38.85 0.87
CA ILE A 233 -16.88 -40.15 1.47
C ILE A 233 -15.39 -40.43 1.50
N TYR A 234 -14.87 -40.80 2.64
CA TYR A 234 -13.48 -41.16 2.87
C TYR A 234 -13.39 -42.62 3.25
N TYR A 235 -12.42 -43.33 2.71
CA TYR A 235 -12.23 -44.75 2.85
C TYR A 235 -10.78 -45.11 3.18
N SER A 236 -10.60 -46.18 3.99
CA SER A 236 -9.32 -46.88 4.16
C SER A 236 -9.59 -48.32 4.67
N ASP A 237 -8.62 -49.20 4.44
CA ASP A 237 -8.51 -50.50 5.06
C ASP A 237 -7.77 -50.46 6.41
N GLU A 238 -7.15 -49.28 6.73
CA GLU A 238 -6.50 -49.01 8.02
C GLU A 238 -7.19 -47.87 8.74
N SER A 239 -7.40 -48.02 10.04
CA SER A 239 -8.02 -46.98 10.88
C SER A 239 -7.16 -45.74 10.94
N GLY A 240 -7.76 -44.55 10.72
CA GLY A 240 -7.10 -43.26 10.79
C GLY A 240 -6.36 -42.84 9.51
N GLN A 241 -6.37 -43.67 8.47
CA GLN A 241 -5.74 -43.41 7.17
C GLN A 241 -6.75 -43.13 6.05
N GLU A 242 -8.01 -42.80 6.43
CA GLU A 242 -9.08 -42.61 5.46
C GLU A 242 -8.77 -41.45 4.50
N VAL A 243 -8.88 -41.72 3.21
CA VAL A 243 -8.64 -40.81 2.10
C VAL A 243 -9.88 -40.69 1.21
N TRP A 244 -10.01 -39.62 0.48
CA TRP A 244 -11.20 -39.33 -0.32
C TRP A 244 -11.48 -40.46 -1.34
N LEU A 245 -12.72 -40.93 -1.33
CA LEU A 245 -13.20 -41.97 -2.22
C LEU A 245 -14.15 -41.45 -3.31
N ASP A 246 -15.19 -40.72 -2.90
CA ASP A 246 -16.20 -40.17 -3.82
C ASP A 246 -17.01 -39.08 -3.13
N SER A 247 -17.98 -38.50 -3.83
CA SER A 247 -18.93 -37.54 -3.28
C SER A 247 -20.37 -37.82 -3.77
N THR A 248 -21.35 -37.46 -2.92
CA THR A 248 -22.78 -37.59 -3.21
C THR A 248 -23.56 -36.40 -2.70
N VAL A 249 -24.70 -36.11 -3.33
CA VAL A 249 -25.68 -35.11 -2.83
C VAL A 249 -26.70 -35.75 -1.87
N ALA A 250 -26.82 -37.10 -1.89
CA ALA A 250 -27.69 -37.84 -1.01
C ALA A 250 -27.00 -38.12 0.34
N ASN A 251 -27.74 -38.33 1.38
CA ASN A 251 -27.26 -38.78 2.69
C ASN A 251 -27.07 -40.29 2.78
N THR A 252 -26.84 -40.96 1.66
CA THR A 252 -26.54 -42.38 1.50
C THR A 252 -25.54 -42.58 0.37
N TYR A 253 -24.71 -43.62 0.48
CA TYR A 253 -23.74 -43.97 -0.53
C TYR A 253 -23.54 -45.48 -0.58
N THR A 254 -23.38 -46.02 -1.79
CA THR A 254 -23.07 -47.46 -1.97
C THR A 254 -21.69 -47.59 -2.59
N ASP A 255 -20.76 -48.11 -1.80
CA ASP A 255 -19.41 -48.43 -2.28
C ASP A 255 -19.41 -49.85 -2.85
N ASN A 256 -19.24 -49.94 -4.17
CA ASN A 256 -19.14 -51.18 -4.91
C ASN A 256 -17.73 -51.38 -5.50
N ALA A 257 -16.72 -50.74 -4.93
CA ALA A 257 -15.34 -50.76 -5.37
C ALA A 257 -15.06 -50.25 -6.81
N SER A 258 -16.05 -49.64 -7.47
CA SER A 258 -15.86 -49.07 -8.81
C SER A 258 -14.97 -47.79 -8.83
N LYS A 259 -14.84 -47.14 -7.68
CA LYS A 259 -13.99 -45.95 -7.52
C LYS A 259 -12.72 -46.29 -6.76
N GLN A 260 -11.61 -45.66 -7.10
CA GLN A 260 -10.38 -45.79 -6.33
C GLN A 260 -10.22 -44.61 -5.38
N ALA A 261 -9.78 -44.91 -4.15
CA ALA A 261 -9.51 -43.89 -3.15
C ALA A 261 -8.28 -43.04 -3.52
N ASN A 262 -8.35 -41.73 -3.33
CA ASN A 262 -7.28 -40.79 -3.65
C ASN A 262 -6.41 -40.56 -2.41
N ILE A 263 -5.24 -41.17 -2.37
CA ILE A 263 -4.28 -41.06 -1.25
C ILE A 263 -3.74 -39.62 -1.02
N ALA A 264 -3.85 -38.74 -2.02
CA ALA A 264 -3.42 -37.36 -1.89
C ALA A 264 -4.41 -36.47 -1.10
N GLN A 265 -5.61 -36.97 -0.82
CA GLN A 265 -6.67 -36.24 -0.11
C GLN A 265 -7.10 -36.96 1.18
N PRO A 266 -6.36 -36.82 2.27
CA PRO A 266 -6.76 -37.38 3.57
C PRO A 266 -8.01 -36.69 4.10
N ALA A 267 -8.75 -37.42 4.94
CA ALA A 267 -9.95 -36.93 5.61
C ALA A 267 -9.62 -35.64 6.42
N PRO A 268 -10.37 -34.52 6.23
CA PRO A 268 -10.10 -33.27 6.87
C PRO A 268 -10.23 -33.34 8.40
N LYS A 269 -9.24 -32.71 9.08
CA LYS A 269 -9.21 -32.60 10.55
C LYS A 269 -9.86 -31.31 11.04
N ASP A 270 -9.88 -30.30 10.17
CA ASP A 270 -10.39 -28.94 10.45
C ASP A 270 -11.69 -28.70 9.69
N ASP A 271 -12.53 -27.83 10.24
CA ASP A 271 -13.78 -27.38 9.64
C ASP A 271 -13.55 -26.03 8.96
N THR A 272 -13.74 -26.00 7.63
CA THR A 272 -13.58 -24.82 6.79
C THR A 272 -14.90 -24.22 6.32
N THR A 273 -16.05 -24.74 6.77
CA THR A 273 -17.38 -24.34 6.29
C THR A 273 -17.79 -22.90 6.63
N GLY A 274 -17.16 -22.28 7.66
CA GLY A 274 -17.31 -20.85 7.97
C GLY A 274 -16.33 -19.93 7.24
N GLY A 275 -15.55 -20.49 6.31
CA GLY A 275 -14.44 -19.78 5.67
C GLY A 275 -13.21 -19.62 6.58
N PRO A 276 -12.10 -19.15 6.05
CA PRO A 276 -10.90 -18.92 6.83
C PRO A 276 -11.04 -17.68 7.72
N ILE A 277 -10.49 -17.74 8.94
CA ILE A 277 -10.34 -16.57 9.81
C ILE A 277 -9.00 -15.93 9.48
N VAL A 278 -9.01 -14.91 8.64
CA VAL A 278 -7.79 -14.24 8.14
C VAL A 278 -7.82 -12.75 8.44
N LYS A 279 -6.62 -12.18 8.60
CA LYS A 279 -6.48 -10.73 8.86
C LYS A 279 -6.56 -9.92 7.57
N THR A 280 -6.03 -10.46 6.49
CA THR A 280 -5.93 -9.75 5.22
C THR A 280 -6.49 -10.63 4.10
N ILE A 281 -7.24 -9.99 3.22
CA ILE A 281 -7.88 -10.63 2.07
C ILE A 281 -7.52 -9.85 0.80
N SER A 282 -7.30 -10.57 -0.29
CA SER A 282 -6.95 -10.00 -1.59
C SER A 282 -7.48 -10.84 -2.74
N TYR A 283 -7.38 -10.33 -3.96
CA TYR A 283 -7.79 -11.02 -5.18
C TYR A 283 -6.64 -11.06 -6.17
N ALA A 284 -6.31 -12.23 -6.63
CA ALA A 284 -5.28 -12.45 -7.63
C ALA A 284 -5.57 -13.75 -8.39
N ASP A 285 -5.25 -13.79 -9.66
CA ASP A 285 -5.40 -14.98 -10.51
C ASP A 285 -6.81 -15.60 -10.45
N ASN A 286 -7.84 -14.75 -10.52
CA ASN A 286 -9.26 -15.11 -10.43
C ASN A 286 -9.64 -15.89 -9.16
N ARG A 287 -8.94 -15.66 -8.04
CA ARG A 287 -9.16 -16.30 -6.73
C ARG A 287 -9.13 -15.29 -5.61
N ILE A 288 -9.87 -15.58 -4.56
CA ILE A 288 -9.70 -14.90 -3.28
C ILE A 288 -8.53 -15.55 -2.54
N TRP A 289 -7.68 -14.71 -1.95
CA TRP A 289 -6.57 -15.12 -1.11
C TRP A 289 -6.72 -14.57 0.29
N GLY A 290 -6.36 -15.36 1.29
CA GLY A 290 -6.43 -14.95 2.69
C GLY A 290 -5.16 -15.30 3.44
N VAL A 291 -4.66 -14.37 4.28
CA VAL A 291 -3.45 -14.56 5.10
C VAL A 291 -3.65 -13.97 6.50
N GLY A 292 -2.77 -14.36 7.41
CA GLY A 292 -2.79 -13.85 8.78
C GLY A 292 -3.81 -14.55 9.69
N ASP A 293 -3.99 -15.86 9.53
CA ASP A 293 -4.75 -16.70 10.46
C ASP A 293 -4.00 -16.77 11.80
N PRO A 294 -4.61 -16.34 12.91
CA PRO A 294 -3.96 -16.37 14.23
C PRO A 294 -3.62 -17.79 14.73
N LYS A 295 -4.36 -18.81 14.29
CA LYS A 295 -4.13 -20.21 14.66
C LYS A 295 -3.08 -20.87 13.78
N HIS A 296 -3.01 -20.46 12.52
CA HIS A 296 -2.09 -20.99 11.50
C HIS A 296 -1.30 -19.87 10.82
N PRO A 297 -0.37 -19.22 11.53
CA PRO A 297 0.24 -17.96 11.08
C PRO A 297 1.04 -18.09 9.78
N TYR A 298 1.52 -19.27 9.41
CA TYR A 298 2.25 -19.53 8.15
C TYR A 298 1.35 -19.88 6.97
N ARG A 299 0.03 -19.96 7.20
CA ARG A 299 -0.93 -20.44 6.20
C ARG A 299 -1.40 -19.36 5.27
N VAL A 300 -1.42 -19.68 3.99
CA VAL A 300 -2.00 -18.90 2.91
C VAL A 300 -3.19 -19.70 2.39
N TYR A 301 -4.37 -19.11 2.47
CA TYR A 301 -5.60 -19.69 1.93
C TYR A 301 -5.85 -19.18 0.52
N TYR A 302 -6.36 -20.05 -0.36
CA TYR A 302 -6.81 -19.68 -1.69
C TYR A 302 -8.17 -20.31 -2.00
N GLY A 303 -9.06 -19.51 -2.60
CA GLY A 303 -10.38 -19.94 -3.04
C GLY A 303 -10.34 -20.68 -4.38
N GLY A 304 -11.48 -21.23 -4.77
CA GLY A 304 -11.71 -21.77 -6.11
C GLY A 304 -11.67 -20.71 -7.21
N THR A 305 -12.03 -21.08 -8.43
CA THR A 305 -12.08 -20.16 -9.58
C THR A 305 -13.51 -19.99 -10.11
N GLY A 306 -13.76 -18.93 -10.85
CA GLY A 306 -15.05 -18.63 -11.47
C GLY A 306 -16.12 -18.37 -10.41
N VAL A 307 -17.26 -19.01 -10.50
CA VAL A 307 -18.38 -18.86 -9.54
C VAL A 307 -18.09 -19.40 -8.14
N GLN A 308 -16.95 -20.02 -7.94
CA GLN A 308 -16.54 -20.65 -6.68
C GLN A 308 -15.32 -19.98 -6.02
N THR A 309 -15.11 -18.71 -6.30
CA THR A 309 -13.99 -17.92 -5.76
C THR A 309 -13.91 -17.92 -4.24
N THR A 310 -15.04 -18.12 -3.54
CA THR A 310 -15.14 -18.20 -2.08
C THR A 310 -15.06 -19.60 -1.51
N ALA A 311 -14.95 -20.64 -2.35
CA ALA A 311 -14.84 -22.02 -1.90
C ALA A 311 -13.39 -22.37 -1.57
N PHE A 312 -13.09 -22.54 -0.30
CA PHE A 312 -11.73 -22.89 0.19
C PHE A 312 -11.52 -24.40 0.34
N SER A 313 -12.48 -25.20 -0.06
CA SER A 313 -12.35 -26.66 -0.10
C SER A 313 -11.55 -27.12 -1.32
N PRO A 314 -10.65 -28.11 -1.17
CA PRO A 314 -9.93 -28.73 -2.29
C PRO A 314 -10.85 -29.26 -3.39
N PHE A 315 -12.05 -29.69 -3.05
CA PHE A 315 -13.04 -30.17 -4.00
C PHE A 315 -13.42 -29.12 -5.06
N TYR A 316 -13.42 -27.83 -4.69
CA TYR A 316 -13.70 -26.71 -5.59
C TYR A 316 -12.44 -26.04 -6.15
N GLY A 317 -11.27 -26.68 -5.98
CA GLY A 317 -9.98 -26.12 -6.39
C GLY A 317 -9.47 -25.02 -5.46
N GLY A 318 -10.07 -24.87 -4.29
CA GLY A 318 -9.56 -24.05 -3.19
C GLY A 318 -8.64 -24.85 -2.27
N GLY A 319 -8.14 -24.23 -1.22
CA GLY A 319 -7.30 -24.89 -0.23
C GLY A 319 -6.38 -23.93 0.51
N TRP A 320 -5.27 -24.48 0.98
CA TRP A 320 -4.24 -23.68 1.66
C TRP A 320 -2.84 -24.26 1.39
N ILE A 321 -1.82 -23.44 1.67
CA ILE A 321 -0.43 -23.84 1.71
C ILE A 321 0.25 -23.18 2.90
N ASP A 322 1.13 -23.92 3.60
CA ASP A 322 1.98 -23.36 4.64
C ASP A 322 3.31 -22.91 3.99
N VAL A 323 3.65 -21.62 4.13
CA VAL A 323 4.85 -21.00 3.54
C VAL A 323 5.80 -20.61 4.67
N ASN A 324 7.08 -20.96 4.53
CA ASN A 324 8.15 -20.63 5.49
C ASN A 324 7.87 -21.09 6.93
N LYS A 325 7.27 -22.26 7.09
CA LYS A 325 6.89 -22.81 8.39
C LYS A 325 8.09 -22.99 9.32
N GLY A 326 8.00 -22.35 10.49
CA GLY A 326 9.10 -22.34 11.48
C GLY A 326 10.09 -21.18 11.31
N GLY A 327 9.92 -20.31 10.30
CA GLY A 327 10.69 -19.08 10.15
C GLY A 327 10.23 -17.97 11.12
N ALA A 328 10.98 -16.86 11.16
CA ALA A 328 10.68 -15.68 11.98
C ALA A 328 9.72 -14.69 11.30
N GLU A 329 9.27 -14.97 10.09
CA GLU A 329 8.41 -14.14 9.27
C GLU A 329 7.11 -14.86 8.91
N PHE A 330 6.04 -14.10 8.72
CA PHE A 330 4.70 -14.64 8.46
C PHE A 330 4.09 -13.99 7.21
N PRO A 331 3.25 -14.70 6.45
CA PRO A 331 2.42 -14.13 5.41
C PRO A 331 1.63 -12.90 5.88
N THR A 332 1.80 -11.77 5.19
CA THR A 332 1.13 -10.51 5.53
C THR A 332 0.18 -10.02 4.44
N TYR A 333 0.53 -10.26 3.18
CA TYR A 333 -0.29 -9.86 2.04
C TYR A 333 0.06 -10.68 0.79
N LEU A 334 -0.91 -10.92 -0.06
CA LEU A 334 -0.69 -11.48 -1.39
C LEU A 334 -1.18 -10.49 -2.43
N ALA A 335 -0.33 -10.13 -3.38
CA ALA A 335 -0.65 -9.29 -4.51
C ALA A 335 -0.66 -10.10 -5.80
N GLY A 336 -1.65 -9.84 -6.66
CA GLY A 336 -1.57 -10.22 -8.06
C GLY A 336 -0.59 -9.29 -8.78
N TYR A 337 0.26 -9.84 -9.62
CA TYR A 337 1.15 -9.09 -10.49
C TYR A 337 0.96 -9.57 -11.93
N ARG A 338 0.78 -8.65 -12.86
CA ARG A 338 0.72 -8.95 -14.27
C ARG A 338 1.96 -8.40 -14.95
N ASP A 339 2.73 -9.27 -15.56
CA ASP A 339 3.89 -8.85 -16.34
C ASP A 339 3.51 -8.19 -17.67
N GLY A 340 4.48 -7.60 -18.36
CA GLY A 340 4.27 -6.97 -19.66
C GLY A 340 3.86 -7.94 -20.79
N LYS A 341 3.94 -9.25 -20.58
CA LYS A 341 3.48 -10.29 -21.51
C LYS A 341 2.06 -10.79 -21.19
N GLY A 342 1.48 -10.34 -20.08
CA GLY A 342 0.15 -10.72 -19.63
C GLY A 342 0.13 -11.99 -18.76
N GLU A 343 1.28 -12.53 -18.37
CA GLU A 343 1.36 -13.61 -17.41
C GLU A 343 1.05 -13.11 -16.01
N ASN A 344 0.18 -13.84 -15.29
CA ASN A 344 -0.18 -13.53 -13.92
C ASN A 344 0.78 -14.22 -12.95
N SER A 345 1.20 -13.50 -11.95
CA SER A 345 2.00 -14.03 -10.83
C SER A 345 1.35 -13.67 -9.50
N ASN A 346 1.31 -14.61 -8.58
CA ASN A 346 0.84 -14.38 -7.22
C ASN A 346 2.06 -14.14 -6.34
N VAL A 347 2.25 -12.89 -5.88
CA VAL A 347 3.38 -12.48 -5.06
C VAL A 347 2.95 -12.39 -3.61
N LEU A 348 3.43 -13.34 -2.80
CA LEU A 348 3.21 -13.37 -1.37
C LEU A 348 4.30 -12.58 -0.67
N PHE A 349 3.89 -11.62 0.15
CA PHE A 349 4.76 -10.88 1.05
C PHE A 349 4.72 -11.51 2.43
N CYS A 350 5.90 -11.77 3.00
CA CYS A 350 6.08 -12.18 4.38
C CYS A 350 6.79 -11.08 5.15
N GLY A 351 6.38 -10.85 6.39
CA GLY A 351 6.98 -9.84 7.26
C GLY A 351 7.09 -10.32 8.69
N GLY A 352 8.03 -9.72 9.41
CA GLY A 352 8.30 -10.03 10.81
C GLY A 352 8.88 -8.80 11.52
N ASN A 353 9.87 -9.02 12.36
CA ASN A 353 10.69 -7.95 12.93
C ASN A 353 11.85 -7.55 12.01
N ASP A 354 12.16 -8.40 11.05
CA ASP A 354 13.21 -8.23 10.05
C ASP A 354 12.61 -7.74 8.71
N GLU A 355 13.45 -7.66 7.69
CA GLU A 355 13.09 -7.16 6.36
C GLU A 355 12.08 -8.05 5.62
N GLY A 356 11.89 -9.30 6.07
CA GLY A 356 10.96 -10.25 5.49
C GLY A 356 11.41 -10.81 4.14
N SER A 357 10.51 -11.55 3.48
CA SER A 357 10.76 -12.19 2.18
C SER A 357 9.57 -12.11 1.27
N GLN A 358 9.78 -12.39 -0.03
CA GLN A 358 8.72 -12.58 -1.02
C GLN A 358 8.79 -13.97 -1.63
N TYR A 359 7.63 -14.51 -1.90
CA TYR A 359 7.47 -15.79 -2.58
C TYR A 359 6.50 -15.64 -3.75
N GLN A 360 6.82 -16.25 -4.86
CA GLN A 360 5.88 -16.44 -5.97
C GLN A 360 5.13 -17.74 -5.73
N ILE A 361 3.79 -17.68 -5.71
CA ILE A 361 2.93 -18.85 -5.59
C ILE A 361 2.31 -19.14 -6.94
N SER A 362 2.52 -20.35 -7.44
CA SER A 362 1.86 -20.86 -8.63
C SER A 362 0.88 -21.96 -8.24
N LEU A 363 -0.29 -21.97 -8.88
CA LEU A 363 -1.28 -23.01 -8.70
C LEU A 363 -1.41 -23.79 -10.02
N GLN A 364 -1.02 -25.05 -10.00
CA GLN A 364 -1.07 -25.91 -11.17
C GLN A 364 -2.25 -26.89 -11.04
N ASN A 365 -3.08 -26.95 -12.06
CA ASN A 365 -4.12 -27.97 -12.14
C ASN A 365 -3.49 -29.28 -12.57
N GLN A 366 -3.62 -30.30 -11.76
CA GLN A 366 -3.18 -31.66 -12.06
C GLN A 366 -4.40 -32.56 -12.16
N GLN A 367 -4.44 -33.35 -13.23
CA GLN A 367 -5.49 -34.33 -13.45
C GLN A 367 -4.96 -35.73 -13.15
N VAL A 368 -5.64 -36.45 -12.25
CA VAL A 368 -5.35 -37.85 -11.95
C VAL A 368 -6.64 -38.65 -12.14
N GLY A 369 -6.70 -39.38 -13.22
CA GLY A 369 -7.94 -40.04 -13.64
C GLY A 369 -9.03 -39.03 -13.99
N SER A 370 -10.20 -39.13 -13.37
CA SER A 370 -11.32 -38.19 -13.54
C SER A 370 -11.29 -36.99 -12.57
N LEU A 371 -10.27 -36.90 -11.71
CA LEU A 371 -10.17 -35.88 -10.67
C LEU A 371 -9.16 -34.81 -11.08
N SER A 372 -9.57 -33.55 -10.92
CA SER A 372 -8.69 -32.41 -11.05
C SER A 372 -8.46 -31.81 -9.65
N TYR A 373 -7.21 -31.60 -9.30
CA TYR A 373 -6.83 -30.94 -8.06
C TYR A 373 -5.73 -29.91 -8.30
N VAL A 374 -5.63 -28.97 -7.39
CA VAL A 374 -4.68 -27.85 -7.50
C VAL A 374 -3.47 -28.15 -6.63
N LEU A 375 -2.28 -28.17 -7.26
CA LEU A 375 -0.99 -28.27 -6.58
C LEU A 375 -0.35 -26.87 -6.47
N PRO A 376 -0.14 -26.38 -5.27
CA PRO A 376 0.59 -25.14 -5.08
C PRO A 376 2.11 -25.37 -5.19
N GLY A 377 2.77 -24.52 -5.98
CA GLY A 377 4.22 -24.38 -6.04
C GLY A 377 4.66 -23.06 -5.38
N VAL A 378 5.80 -23.08 -4.69
CA VAL A 378 6.36 -21.89 -4.02
C VAL A 378 7.80 -21.70 -4.43
N ALA A 379 8.12 -20.52 -4.96
CA ALA A 379 9.47 -20.09 -5.29
C ALA A 379 9.80 -18.75 -4.63
N ARG A 380 11.02 -18.60 -4.11
CA ARG A 380 11.46 -17.32 -3.55
C ARG A 380 11.77 -16.32 -4.66
N VAL A 381 11.32 -15.07 -4.52
CA VAL A 381 11.64 -13.98 -5.47
C VAL A 381 13.12 -13.57 -5.31
N ILE A 382 13.79 -13.26 -6.42
CA ILE A 382 15.20 -12.84 -6.41
C ILE A 382 15.35 -11.48 -5.70
N GLY A 383 16.33 -11.40 -4.78
CA GLY A 383 16.58 -10.18 -4.01
C GLY A 383 15.42 -9.80 -3.09
N SER A 384 14.58 -10.78 -2.71
CA SER A 384 13.32 -10.56 -2.01
C SER A 384 13.50 -9.85 -0.68
N LEU A 385 12.70 -8.78 -0.50
CA LEU A 385 12.43 -8.13 0.76
C LEU A 385 10.91 -8.16 0.95
N GLY A 386 10.44 -8.45 2.14
CA GLY A 386 9.01 -8.55 2.41
C GLY A 386 8.43 -7.29 3.02
N THR A 387 7.19 -7.37 3.51
CA THR A 387 6.56 -6.28 4.24
C THR A 387 5.80 -6.78 5.46
N SER A 388 5.83 -5.99 6.53
CA SER A 388 5.01 -6.20 7.73
C SER A 388 3.66 -5.45 7.66
N SER A 389 3.44 -4.65 6.62
CA SER A 389 2.21 -3.87 6.42
C SER A 389 1.56 -4.19 5.08
N ALA A 390 0.43 -4.87 5.10
CA ALA A 390 -0.40 -5.11 3.92
C ALA A 390 -0.81 -3.81 3.19
N ARG A 391 -1.03 -2.74 3.95
CA ARG A 391 -1.42 -1.43 3.43
C ARG A 391 -0.30 -0.68 2.73
N SER A 392 0.94 -1.15 2.86
CA SER A 392 2.08 -0.56 2.16
C SER A 392 2.23 -1.04 0.73
N VAL A 393 1.53 -2.11 0.34
CA VAL A 393 1.63 -2.69 -1.00
C VAL A 393 0.67 -1.99 -1.95
N VAL A 394 1.20 -1.47 -3.04
CA VAL A 394 0.41 -0.85 -4.11
C VAL A 394 0.99 -1.19 -5.48
N GLU A 395 0.12 -1.49 -6.43
CA GLU A 395 0.50 -1.66 -7.83
C GLU A 395 0.48 -0.31 -8.55
N ALA A 396 1.57 0.00 -9.25
CA ALA A 396 1.68 1.16 -10.10
C ALA A 396 2.70 0.91 -11.22
N LYS A 397 2.41 1.39 -12.43
CA LYS A 397 3.32 1.30 -13.59
C LYS A 397 3.91 -0.10 -13.81
N ASN A 398 3.07 -1.13 -13.71
CA ASN A 398 3.45 -2.54 -13.82
C ASN A 398 4.53 -3.00 -12.82
N ASN A 399 4.55 -2.41 -11.64
CA ASN A 399 5.40 -2.81 -10.53
C ASN A 399 4.60 -2.82 -9.23
N LEU A 400 5.02 -3.66 -8.30
CA LEU A 400 4.53 -3.65 -6.92
C LEU A 400 5.46 -2.80 -6.07
N PHE A 401 4.95 -1.72 -5.49
CA PHE A 401 5.66 -0.87 -4.53
C PHE A 401 5.23 -1.22 -3.12
N TYR A 402 6.17 -1.26 -2.18
CA TYR A 402 5.89 -1.62 -0.79
C TYR A 402 7.00 -1.16 0.15
N ALA A 403 6.70 -1.14 1.45
CA ALA A 403 7.66 -0.82 2.50
C ALA A 403 8.10 -2.09 3.23
N SER A 404 9.40 -2.32 3.34
CA SER A 404 9.96 -3.23 4.32
C SER A 404 10.40 -2.46 5.58
N VAL A 405 11.05 -3.13 6.52
CA VAL A 405 11.42 -2.51 7.81
C VAL A 405 12.42 -1.36 7.63
N ASN A 406 13.38 -1.52 6.71
CA ASN A 406 14.50 -0.57 6.54
C ASN A 406 14.57 0.07 5.15
N SER A 407 13.64 -0.24 4.26
CA SER A 407 13.66 0.25 2.87
C SER A 407 12.26 0.31 2.27
N PHE A 408 12.07 1.17 1.29
CA PHE A 408 10.96 1.10 0.35
C PHE A 408 11.48 0.46 -0.92
N ASN A 409 10.66 -0.38 -1.52
CA ASN A 409 11.09 -1.28 -2.57
C ASN A 409 10.09 -1.34 -3.71
N THR A 410 10.57 -1.82 -4.85
CA THR A 410 9.72 -2.19 -5.97
C THR A 410 10.04 -3.62 -6.41
N THR A 411 9.01 -4.39 -6.74
CA THR A 411 9.14 -5.71 -7.34
C THR A 411 8.48 -5.72 -8.69
N GLY A 412 9.19 -6.17 -9.70
CA GLY A 412 8.72 -6.27 -11.06
C GLY A 412 9.50 -7.26 -11.89
N ALA A 413 8.98 -7.59 -13.07
CA ALA A 413 9.65 -8.46 -14.03
C ALA A 413 10.74 -7.66 -14.75
N LYS A 414 11.96 -8.22 -14.81
CA LYS A 414 13.10 -7.62 -15.51
C LYS A 414 13.30 -8.26 -16.86
N PRO A 415 13.19 -7.50 -17.96
CA PRO A 415 13.39 -8.02 -19.33
C PRO A 415 14.79 -8.66 -19.51
N GLU A 416 15.83 -8.08 -18.90
CA GLU A 416 17.20 -8.59 -18.95
C GLU A 416 17.39 -9.94 -18.24
N MET A 417 16.44 -10.32 -17.37
CA MET A 417 16.42 -11.58 -16.64
C MET A 417 15.32 -12.54 -17.16
N LEU A 418 14.96 -12.49 -18.44
CA LEU A 418 13.89 -13.29 -19.02
C LEU A 418 12.54 -13.11 -18.29
N ASN A 419 12.25 -11.89 -17.82
CA ASN A 419 11.08 -11.51 -17.03
C ASN A 419 10.95 -12.21 -15.68
N VAL A 420 12.03 -12.65 -15.08
CA VAL A 420 12.02 -13.13 -13.69
C VAL A 420 11.73 -11.96 -12.75
N LEU A 421 10.88 -12.20 -11.76
CA LEU A 421 10.59 -11.21 -10.73
C LEU A 421 11.82 -10.93 -9.87
N SER A 422 12.13 -9.65 -9.70
CA SER A 422 13.20 -9.19 -8.82
C SER A 422 12.80 -7.94 -8.07
N THR A 423 13.47 -7.72 -6.94
CA THR A 423 13.24 -6.57 -6.06
C THR A 423 14.38 -5.56 -6.20
N ASP A 424 14.01 -4.28 -6.25
CA ASP A 424 14.94 -3.16 -6.20
C ASP A 424 14.58 -2.20 -5.07
N GLU A 425 15.61 -1.72 -4.36
CA GLU A 425 15.44 -0.68 -3.35
C GLU A 425 15.35 0.71 -4.01
N ILE A 426 14.34 1.50 -3.61
CA ILE A 426 14.10 2.85 -4.13
C ILE A 426 14.42 3.95 -3.11
N THR A 427 14.97 3.61 -1.96
CA THR A 427 15.19 4.52 -0.82
C THR A 427 16.58 5.09 -0.72
N LEU A 428 17.46 4.89 -1.68
CA LEU A 428 18.86 5.29 -1.57
C LEU A 428 19.03 6.76 -1.11
N ALA A 429 18.23 7.67 -1.66
CA ALA A 429 18.31 9.10 -1.34
C ALA A 429 17.84 9.42 0.10
N ILE A 430 16.96 8.60 0.69
CA ILE A 430 16.31 8.84 1.99
C ILE A 430 16.55 7.72 3.00
N ARG A 431 17.56 6.88 2.74
CA ARG A 431 17.83 5.66 3.53
C ARG A 431 17.97 5.93 5.03
N GLY A 432 18.55 7.07 5.41
CA GLY A 432 18.70 7.48 6.81
C GLY A 432 17.35 7.70 7.49
N ASP A 433 16.42 8.37 6.80
CA ASP A 433 15.09 8.66 7.33
C ASP A 433 14.26 7.37 7.43
N VAL A 434 14.30 6.49 6.42
CA VAL A 434 13.56 5.22 6.43
C VAL A 434 14.00 4.32 7.59
N ARG A 435 15.30 4.20 7.84
CA ARG A 435 15.83 3.42 8.97
C ARG A 435 15.42 3.96 10.33
N ALA A 436 15.18 5.27 10.43
CA ALA A 436 14.72 5.89 11.66
C ALA A 436 13.26 5.53 12.04
N ILE A 437 12.45 5.02 11.08
CA ILE A 437 11.05 4.59 11.33
C ILE A 437 11.01 3.42 12.33
N GLY A 438 11.90 2.43 12.14
CA GLY A 438 11.98 1.22 12.97
C GLY A 438 10.88 0.19 12.71
N SER A 439 11.13 -1.07 13.09
CA SER A 439 10.26 -2.22 12.76
C SER A 439 8.83 -2.12 13.31
N LYS A 440 8.66 -1.54 14.49
CA LYS A 440 7.34 -1.36 15.11
C LYS A 440 6.44 -0.44 14.28
N ASN A 441 7.00 0.65 13.77
CA ASN A 441 6.29 1.65 12.97
C ASN A 441 6.16 1.27 11.50
N ALA A 442 7.08 0.45 10.97
CA ALA A 442 6.98 -0.09 9.61
C ALA A 442 5.67 -0.87 9.36
N ARG A 443 5.09 -1.47 10.41
CA ARG A 443 3.80 -2.18 10.35
C ARG A 443 2.59 -1.26 10.11
N LYS A 444 2.75 0.05 10.30
CA LYS A 444 1.70 1.06 10.16
C LYS A 444 1.77 1.82 8.85
N ILE A 445 2.83 1.62 8.07
CA ILE A 445 3.01 2.30 6.78
C ILE A 445 1.85 1.95 5.86
N ALA A 446 1.27 2.98 5.25
CA ALA A 446 0.25 2.84 4.23
C ALA A 446 0.67 3.62 2.98
N THR A 447 0.31 3.10 1.80
CA THR A 447 0.72 3.68 0.53
C THR A 447 -0.47 3.86 -0.39
N ALA A 448 -0.45 4.92 -1.19
CA ALA A 448 -1.35 5.11 -2.32
C ALA A 448 -0.57 5.61 -3.54
N TYR A 449 -1.05 5.23 -4.72
CA TYR A 449 -0.60 5.77 -5.99
C TYR A 449 -1.68 6.65 -6.59
N PHE A 450 -1.36 7.93 -6.83
CA PHE A 450 -2.29 8.89 -7.38
C PHE A 450 -1.55 9.98 -8.17
N GLU A 451 -2.04 10.39 -9.32
CA GLU A 451 -1.43 11.41 -10.20
C GLU A 451 0.11 11.24 -10.36
N ASN A 452 0.55 10.04 -10.72
CA ASN A 452 1.97 9.67 -10.90
C ASN A 452 2.86 9.81 -9.65
N LYS A 453 2.27 9.85 -8.47
CA LYS A 453 2.97 9.96 -7.20
C LYS A 453 2.61 8.84 -6.26
N LEU A 454 3.61 8.34 -5.54
CA LEU A 454 3.43 7.43 -4.42
C LEU A 454 3.44 8.23 -3.12
N PHE A 455 2.38 8.08 -2.36
CA PHE A 455 2.18 8.71 -1.06
C PHE A 455 2.39 7.67 0.03
N TRP A 456 3.41 7.85 0.87
CA TRP A 456 3.76 6.94 1.95
C TRP A 456 3.43 7.58 3.29
N ALA A 457 2.38 7.11 3.97
CA ALA A 457 2.08 7.52 5.33
C ALA A 457 2.98 6.80 6.30
N VAL A 458 3.76 7.52 7.10
CA VAL A 458 4.78 6.96 7.98
C VAL A 458 4.68 7.55 9.39
N ALA A 459 5.10 6.74 10.38
CA ALA A 459 5.24 7.16 11.77
C ALA A 459 6.71 7.51 12.06
N ASN A 460 7.06 8.77 11.92
CA ASN A 460 8.43 9.27 12.14
C ASN A 460 8.54 9.94 13.51
N GLY A 461 9.24 9.28 14.45
CA GLY A 461 9.42 9.77 15.81
C GLY A 461 8.16 9.75 16.69
N GLU A 462 7.04 9.22 16.18
CA GLU A 462 5.76 9.09 16.90
C GLU A 462 5.25 7.65 16.86
N SER A 463 4.23 7.35 17.67
CA SER A 463 3.61 6.02 17.69
C SER A 463 2.60 5.78 16.56
N GLU A 464 2.06 6.85 15.97
CA GLU A 464 1.10 6.81 14.86
C GLU A 464 1.66 7.57 13.65
N ASN A 465 1.16 7.25 12.44
CA ASN A 465 1.56 7.94 11.23
C ASN A 465 1.30 9.45 11.39
N ASN A 466 2.33 10.25 11.20
CA ASN A 466 2.31 11.70 11.37
C ASN A 466 2.87 12.46 10.18
N GLU A 467 3.40 11.75 9.20
CA GLU A 467 3.98 12.33 7.99
C GLU A 467 3.55 11.55 6.75
N ILE A 468 3.50 12.25 5.62
CA ILE A 468 3.42 11.64 4.28
C ILE A 468 4.72 11.97 3.55
N TRP A 469 5.36 10.95 2.97
CA TRP A 469 6.53 11.07 2.12
C TRP A 469 6.13 10.77 0.68
N ILE A 470 6.63 11.57 -0.25
CA ILE A 470 6.20 11.51 -1.64
C ILE A 470 7.36 11.03 -2.51
N LEU A 471 7.11 10.04 -3.35
CA LEU A 471 7.95 9.71 -4.50
C LEU A 471 7.20 10.08 -5.77
N ASP A 472 7.72 11.04 -6.50
CA ASP A 472 7.26 11.33 -7.85
C ASP A 472 7.86 10.31 -8.80
N THR A 473 7.01 9.49 -9.44
CA THR A 473 7.44 8.37 -10.29
C THR A 473 7.80 8.80 -11.71
N GLU A 474 7.56 10.04 -12.11
CA GLU A 474 7.95 10.56 -13.42
C GLU A 474 9.39 11.05 -13.40
N ILE A 475 9.73 11.82 -12.37
CA ILE A 475 11.06 12.39 -12.22
C ILE A 475 11.96 11.60 -11.25
N ASN A 476 11.41 10.53 -10.65
CA ASN A 476 12.07 9.65 -9.68
C ASN A 476 12.70 10.42 -8.52
N SER A 477 11.93 11.33 -7.91
CA SER A 477 12.40 12.24 -6.87
C SER A 477 11.57 12.12 -5.59
N TRP A 478 12.28 12.12 -4.46
CA TRP A 478 11.66 12.13 -3.14
C TRP A 478 11.42 13.54 -2.63
N MET A 479 10.27 13.74 -1.98
CA MET A 479 9.92 14.95 -1.24
C MET A 479 9.34 14.59 0.11
N LEU A 480 9.97 15.02 1.18
CA LEU A 480 9.54 14.74 2.57
C LEU A 480 10.07 15.79 3.55
N PRO A 481 9.42 15.96 4.71
CA PRO A 481 8.12 15.41 5.08
C PRO A 481 6.95 16.33 4.73
N TRP A 482 5.79 15.78 4.45
CA TRP A 482 4.53 16.49 4.58
C TRP A 482 3.94 16.18 5.95
N LYS A 483 3.68 17.17 6.77
CA LYS A 483 3.14 16.99 8.13
C LYS A 483 1.63 16.75 8.08
N LEU A 484 1.25 15.53 7.71
CA LEU A 484 -0.13 15.07 7.60
C LEU A 484 -0.28 13.70 8.28
N PRO A 485 -1.24 13.54 9.21
CA PRO A 485 -1.41 12.32 10.00
C PRO A 485 -2.32 11.31 9.28
N ALA A 486 -1.89 10.75 8.15
CA ALA A 486 -2.67 9.77 7.42
C ALA A 486 -2.53 8.36 8.01
N LYS A 487 -3.63 7.72 8.42
CA LYS A 487 -3.65 6.32 8.87
C LYS A 487 -3.57 5.37 7.67
N TYR A 488 -4.40 5.62 6.66
CA TYR A 488 -4.39 4.94 5.36
C TYR A 488 -5.12 5.79 4.33
N PHE A 489 -4.94 5.42 3.08
CA PHE A 489 -5.52 6.11 1.93
C PHE A 489 -6.63 5.30 1.29
N LEU A 490 -7.54 6.00 0.63
CA LEU A 490 -8.49 5.42 -0.30
C LEU A 490 -8.71 6.37 -1.48
N LYS A 491 -9.03 5.81 -2.64
CA LYS A 491 -9.46 6.57 -3.81
C LYS A 491 -10.97 6.50 -3.89
N HIS A 492 -11.59 7.56 -4.35
CA HIS A 492 -13.02 7.61 -4.58
C HIS A 492 -13.33 8.43 -5.83
N THR A 493 -14.26 7.97 -6.63
CA THR A 493 -14.75 8.70 -7.79
C THR A 493 -16.13 9.27 -7.48
N ASP A 494 -16.26 10.58 -7.54
CA ASP A 494 -17.53 11.26 -7.25
C ASP A 494 -18.56 11.06 -8.36
N GLU A 495 -19.76 11.60 -8.15
CA GLU A 495 -20.87 11.52 -9.09
C GLU A 495 -20.59 12.24 -10.43
N ASP A 496 -19.65 13.19 -10.43
CA ASP A 496 -19.18 13.90 -11.63
C ASP A 496 -18.05 13.14 -12.37
N GLY A 497 -17.62 11.98 -11.86
CA GLY A 497 -16.55 11.18 -12.44
C GLY A 497 -15.14 11.68 -12.09
N ARG A 498 -15.00 12.54 -11.06
CA ARG A 498 -13.71 13.06 -10.61
C ARG A 498 -13.11 12.12 -9.58
N GLU A 499 -11.86 11.75 -9.78
CA GLU A 499 -11.09 10.96 -8.80
C GLU A 499 -10.58 11.84 -7.66
N HIS A 500 -10.75 11.36 -6.42
CA HIS A 500 -10.29 11.99 -5.19
C HIS A 500 -9.33 11.06 -4.47
N LEU A 501 -8.23 11.59 -3.97
CA LEU A 501 -7.37 10.90 -3.02
C LEU A 501 -7.80 11.29 -1.61
N LEU A 502 -8.31 10.34 -0.87
CA LEU A 502 -8.79 10.52 0.48
C LEU A 502 -7.85 9.82 1.47
N PHE A 503 -7.78 10.32 2.68
CA PHE A 503 -7.17 9.61 3.80
C PHE A 503 -8.01 9.72 5.06
N LEU A 504 -7.87 8.72 5.95
CA LEU A 504 -8.37 8.80 7.31
C LEU A 504 -7.22 9.27 8.21
N PRO A 505 -7.43 10.29 9.06
CA PRO A 505 -6.42 10.69 10.04
C PRO A 505 -6.07 9.58 11.02
N SER A 506 -4.80 9.46 11.38
CA SER A 506 -4.29 8.48 12.35
C SER A 506 -4.58 8.90 13.80
N LYS A 507 -4.72 10.21 14.00
CA LYS A 507 -5.01 10.85 15.29
C LYS A 507 -5.82 12.13 15.06
N GLU A 508 -6.60 12.50 16.05
CA GLU A 508 -7.25 13.79 16.07
C GLU A 508 -6.22 14.91 16.29
N THR A 509 -6.37 15.97 15.54
CA THR A 509 -5.55 17.19 15.63
C THR A 509 -6.45 18.41 15.54
N GLU A 510 -5.89 19.58 15.72
CA GLU A 510 -6.65 20.82 15.52
C GLU A 510 -7.19 21.00 14.10
N ALA A 511 -6.53 20.42 13.09
CA ALA A 511 -6.94 20.50 11.68
C ALA A 511 -7.81 19.33 11.24
N PHE A 512 -7.74 18.17 11.91
CA PHE A 512 -8.34 16.93 11.48
C PHE A 512 -9.10 16.23 12.59
N GLY A 513 -10.37 15.93 12.35
CA GLY A 513 -11.15 15.05 13.22
C GLY A 513 -10.74 13.58 13.03
N GLY A 514 -10.68 12.79 14.11
CA GLY A 514 -10.24 11.39 14.07
C GLY A 514 -11.16 10.45 13.26
N ASN A 515 -12.40 10.85 13.03
CA ASN A 515 -13.41 10.10 12.29
C ASN A 515 -13.91 10.84 11.05
N GLN A 516 -13.07 11.65 10.42
CA GLN A 516 -13.39 12.43 9.22
C GLN A 516 -12.53 11.95 8.05
N LEU A 517 -13.14 11.66 6.90
CA LEU A 517 -12.39 11.49 5.65
C LEU A 517 -11.89 12.85 5.19
N VAL A 518 -10.66 12.90 4.75
CA VAL A 518 -9.98 14.12 4.33
C VAL A 518 -9.50 13.98 2.90
N GLU A 519 -9.88 14.89 2.03
CA GLU A 519 -9.38 14.96 0.65
C GLU A 519 -8.02 15.67 0.61
N LEU A 520 -7.08 15.07 -0.09
CA LEU A 520 -5.78 15.63 -0.41
C LEU A 520 -5.78 16.07 -1.89
N SER A 521 -5.66 17.37 -2.16
CA SER A 521 -5.78 17.88 -3.52
C SER A 521 -4.93 19.13 -3.75
N LYS A 522 -4.42 19.26 -4.98
CA LYS A 522 -3.72 20.48 -5.45
C LYS A 522 -4.62 21.72 -5.54
N LYS A 523 -5.93 21.55 -5.43
CA LYS A 523 -6.89 22.66 -5.40
C LYS A 523 -6.88 23.42 -4.08
N PHE A 524 -6.30 22.82 -3.02
CA PHE A 524 -6.26 23.40 -1.69
C PHE A 524 -4.84 23.85 -1.34
N ASN A 525 -4.71 24.99 -0.69
CA ASN A 525 -3.43 25.58 -0.23
C ASN A 525 -3.31 25.63 1.31
N SER A 526 -4.28 25.04 2.01
CA SER A 526 -4.37 25.00 3.47
C SER A 526 -4.92 23.64 3.93
N ASP A 527 -4.81 23.33 5.21
CA ASP A 527 -5.35 22.12 5.83
C ASP A 527 -6.66 22.46 6.56
N ASN A 528 -7.80 22.14 5.94
CA ASN A 528 -9.13 22.50 6.46
C ASN A 528 -9.24 24.00 6.82
N GLY A 529 -8.69 24.86 5.97
CA GLY A 529 -8.65 26.30 6.20
C GLY A 529 -7.54 26.76 7.15
N ARG A 530 -6.77 25.84 7.76
CA ARG A 530 -5.58 26.16 8.55
C ARG A 530 -4.35 26.14 7.65
N GLU A 531 -3.58 27.15 7.75
CA GLU A 531 -2.38 27.32 6.96
C GLU A 531 -1.21 26.56 7.59
N PHE A 532 -0.26 26.14 6.77
CA PHE A 532 0.93 25.41 7.21
C PHE A 532 2.21 26.06 6.69
N GLU A 533 3.26 26.02 7.49
CA GLU A 533 4.59 26.53 7.13
C GLU A 533 5.34 25.61 6.18
N THR A 534 6.24 26.22 5.39
CA THR A 534 7.15 25.51 4.50
C THR A 534 8.59 25.84 4.82
N HIS A 535 9.48 24.86 4.65
CA HIS A 535 10.91 25.08 4.81
C HIS A 535 11.70 24.36 3.73
N PHE A 536 12.31 25.15 2.87
CA PHE A 536 13.25 24.69 1.84
C PHE A 536 14.68 24.94 2.27
N ALA A 537 15.59 24.00 1.98
CA ALA A 537 17.02 24.27 2.06
C ALA A 537 17.75 23.56 0.92
N THR A 538 18.63 24.27 0.24
CA THR A 538 19.53 23.66 -0.74
C THR A 538 20.52 22.73 -0.07
N GLY A 539 21.07 21.79 -0.80
CA GLY A 539 22.35 21.21 -0.44
C GLY A 539 23.44 22.28 -0.31
N ILE A 540 24.65 21.86 0.00
CA ILE A 540 25.80 22.74 0.05
C ILE A 540 26.21 23.11 -1.38
N ILE A 541 26.10 24.37 -1.72
CA ILE A 541 26.54 24.94 -3.01
C ILE A 541 28.01 25.24 -2.89
N ALA A 542 28.84 24.49 -3.59
CA ALA A 542 30.28 24.75 -3.65
C ALA A 542 30.60 25.91 -4.56
N MET A 543 31.56 26.71 -4.14
CA MET A 543 32.06 27.81 -4.97
C MET A 543 33.05 27.35 -6.04
N ASP A 544 33.62 26.14 -5.85
CA ASP A 544 34.47 25.42 -6.79
C ASP A 544 34.23 23.91 -6.71
N SER A 545 34.74 23.15 -7.67
CA SER A 545 34.55 21.70 -7.73
C SER A 545 35.27 20.92 -6.59
N SER A 546 36.30 21.53 -5.98
CA SER A 546 37.05 20.90 -4.88
C SER A 546 36.42 21.11 -3.51
N HIS A 547 35.47 22.06 -3.39
CA HIS A 547 34.92 22.51 -2.10
C HIS A 547 35.96 23.14 -1.15
N MET A 548 37.17 23.40 -1.63
CA MET A 548 38.28 23.89 -0.81
C MET A 548 38.66 25.35 -1.10
N GLU A 549 38.28 25.87 -2.26
CA GLU A 549 38.65 27.23 -2.61
C GLU A 549 37.69 28.26 -2.00
N TRP A 550 38.29 29.37 -1.61
CA TRP A 550 37.54 30.51 -1.08
C TRP A 550 37.09 31.43 -2.21
N ALA A 551 35.82 31.82 -2.18
CA ALA A 551 35.28 32.80 -3.09
C ALA A 551 34.64 33.97 -2.34
N LYS A 552 34.66 35.15 -2.95
CA LYS A 552 33.90 36.29 -2.47
C LYS A 552 32.54 36.31 -3.20
N ILE A 553 31.48 36.02 -2.49
CA ILE A 553 30.12 36.16 -3.04
C ILE A 553 29.83 37.68 -3.12
N LYS A 554 29.50 38.14 -4.31
CA LYS A 554 29.12 39.52 -4.56
C LYS A 554 27.62 39.72 -4.40
N LYS A 555 26.83 38.87 -5.07
CA LYS A 555 25.37 38.97 -5.12
C LYS A 555 24.73 37.58 -5.12
N ALA A 556 23.51 37.52 -4.64
CA ALA A 556 22.59 36.41 -4.83
C ALA A 556 21.34 36.90 -5.57
N TYR A 557 20.84 36.07 -6.45
CA TYR A 557 19.64 36.32 -7.26
C TYR A 557 18.60 35.26 -6.93
N PHE A 558 17.37 35.69 -6.74
CA PHE A 558 16.23 34.82 -6.46
C PHE A 558 15.13 35.17 -7.45
N GLU A 559 14.53 34.13 -8.03
CA GLU A 559 13.33 34.26 -8.84
C GLU A 559 12.23 33.39 -8.21
N LEU A 560 11.18 34.07 -7.76
CA LEU A 560 10.00 33.46 -7.16
C LEU A 560 8.80 33.84 -8.02
N LEU A 561 7.98 32.84 -8.36
CA LEU A 561 6.73 33.04 -9.07
C LEU A 561 5.57 32.98 -8.03
N ASN A 562 4.52 33.75 -8.26
CA ASN A 562 3.32 33.80 -7.41
C ASN A 562 3.64 34.03 -5.91
N ALA A 563 4.69 34.77 -5.61
CA ALA A 563 5.10 34.98 -4.23
C ALA A 563 4.11 35.86 -3.47
N SER A 564 3.58 35.36 -2.37
CA SER A 564 2.68 36.08 -1.46
C SER A 564 3.05 35.85 0.01
N GLY A 565 2.59 36.73 0.87
CA GLY A 565 2.83 36.63 2.32
C GLY A 565 4.28 36.89 2.75
N ASN A 566 4.65 36.33 3.91
CA ASN A 566 5.98 36.54 4.52
C ASN A 566 6.92 35.38 4.19
N ILE A 567 7.93 35.66 3.38
CA ILE A 567 8.98 34.72 2.99
C ILE A 567 10.30 35.21 3.54
N ALA A 568 10.95 34.43 4.41
CA ALA A 568 12.28 34.70 4.92
C ALA A 568 13.32 33.87 4.16
N ILE A 569 14.31 34.55 3.57
CA ILE A 569 15.42 33.90 2.88
C ILE A 569 16.69 34.12 3.71
N LEU A 570 17.31 33.00 4.08
CA LEU A 570 18.49 32.92 4.90
C LEU A 570 19.65 32.35 4.08
N ILE A 571 20.71 33.08 3.92
CA ILE A 571 21.94 32.65 3.27
C ILE A 571 22.96 32.35 4.36
N LYS A 572 23.41 31.09 4.44
CA LYS A 572 24.48 30.63 5.30
C LYS A 572 25.72 30.36 4.48
N GLY A 573 26.89 30.60 5.06
CA GLY A 573 28.14 30.30 4.41
C GLY A 573 29.15 29.73 5.38
N ASP A 574 29.99 28.85 4.87
CA ASP A 574 31.17 28.35 5.58
C ASP A 574 32.25 29.43 5.62
N MET A 575 32.36 30.08 6.76
CA MET A 575 33.34 31.18 6.97
C MET A 575 34.53 30.67 7.78
N LYS A 576 35.71 31.14 7.41
CA LYS A 576 36.97 30.78 8.11
C LYS A 576 36.81 30.95 9.63
N ASN A 577 37.06 29.89 10.39
CA ASN A 577 36.98 29.81 11.85
C ASN A 577 35.57 29.94 12.47
N LYS A 578 34.49 29.90 11.68
CA LYS A 578 33.12 30.05 12.17
C LYS A 578 32.17 28.95 11.69
N GLY A 579 32.63 28.06 10.80
CA GLY A 579 31.76 27.05 10.18
C GLY A 579 30.60 27.68 9.42
N PHE A 580 29.51 26.88 9.22
CA PHE A 580 28.30 27.35 8.56
C PHE A 580 27.52 28.32 9.46
N SER A 581 27.61 29.60 9.17
CA SER A 581 26.95 30.66 9.91
C SER A 581 26.16 31.58 8.98
N LYS A 582 25.19 32.29 9.57
CA LYS A 582 24.38 33.27 8.84
C LYS A 582 25.23 34.38 8.27
N ILE A 583 25.18 34.57 6.97
CA ILE A 583 25.82 35.68 6.28
C ILE A 583 24.86 36.79 5.86
N LYS A 584 23.64 36.43 5.51
CA LYS A 584 22.59 37.39 5.15
C LYS A 584 21.20 36.77 5.42
N GLU A 585 20.31 37.60 5.90
CA GLU A 585 18.89 37.31 6.01
C GLU A 585 18.10 38.49 5.46
N PHE A 586 17.03 38.22 4.77
CA PHE A 586 16.09 39.22 4.32
C PHE A 586 14.68 38.61 4.22
N LYS A 587 13.70 39.47 4.36
CA LYS A 587 12.30 39.09 4.24
C LYS A 587 11.73 39.69 2.96
N ILE A 588 10.88 38.93 2.33
CA ILE A 588 10.01 39.38 1.25
C ILE A 588 8.63 39.39 1.86
N SER A 589 8.00 40.51 1.96
CA SER A 589 6.60 40.68 2.25
C SER A 589 5.95 41.23 0.98
N SER A 590 5.16 40.41 0.30
CA SER A 590 4.19 40.93 -0.64
C SER A 590 2.85 40.96 0.10
N GLU A 591 2.35 42.15 0.34
CA GLU A 591 0.92 42.27 0.60
C GLU A 591 0.26 41.79 -0.69
N ALA A 592 -0.38 40.60 -0.66
CA ALA A 592 -1.32 40.24 -1.69
C ALA A 592 -2.26 41.43 -1.78
N ALA A 593 -2.38 42.05 -2.95
CA ALA A 593 -3.41 43.05 -3.17
C ALA A 593 -4.74 42.32 -2.91
N VAL A 594 -5.23 42.40 -1.70
CA VAL A 594 -6.57 41.95 -1.33
C VAL A 594 -7.49 42.97 -1.98
N SER A 595 -7.86 42.72 -3.22
CA SER A 595 -9.00 43.38 -3.86
C SER A 595 -10.28 42.85 -3.21
N GLY A 596 -10.42 43.18 -1.93
CA GLY A 596 -11.65 42.94 -1.16
C GLY A 596 -12.23 44.30 -0.79
N TRP A 597 -13.52 44.32 -0.53
CA TRP A 597 -14.29 45.49 -0.12
C TRP A 597 -13.67 46.28 1.04
N ASP A 598 -12.80 45.67 1.85
CA ASP A 598 -12.17 46.26 3.04
C ASP A 598 -10.85 46.99 2.78
N GLY A 599 -10.32 46.99 1.56
CA GLY A 599 -9.01 47.53 1.26
C GLY A 599 -8.94 48.75 0.33
N GLN A 600 -10.07 49.18 -0.21
CA GLN A 600 -10.12 50.39 -1.08
C GLN A 600 -11.09 51.44 -0.51
N LEU A 601 -10.63 52.69 -0.46
CA LEU A 601 -11.47 53.85 -0.20
C LEU A 601 -12.60 53.89 -1.22
N TRP A 602 -13.84 54.13 -0.79
CA TRP A 602 -15.05 54.20 -1.58
C TRP A 602 -14.97 55.11 -2.83
N ASP A 603 -14.09 56.10 -2.82
CA ASP A 603 -13.89 57.04 -3.90
C ASP A 603 -13.04 56.53 -5.06
N GLY A 604 -12.43 55.35 -4.94
CA GLY A 604 -11.56 54.71 -5.94
C GLY A 604 -12.25 53.60 -6.74
N PHE A 605 -13.49 53.29 -6.46
CA PHE A 605 -14.21 52.19 -7.09
C PHE A 605 -14.99 52.69 -8.34
N LEU A 606 -14.51 52.37 -9.51
CA LEU A 606 -15.32 52.49 -10.73
C LEU A 606 -16.27 51.30 -10.80
N TRP A 607 -17.55 51.52 -10.66
CA TRP A 607 -18.61 50.49 -10.62
C TRP A 607 -18.67 49.60 -11.89
N ASP A 608 -18.06 50.02 -13.00
CA ASP A 608 -17.97 49.23 -14.25
C ASP A 608 -16.70 48.43 -14.42
N SER A 609 -15.77 48.50 -13.49
CA SER A 609 -14.59 47.63 -13.48
C SER A 609 -14.68 46.67 -12.34
N ALA A 610 -15.55 45.67 -12.46
CA ALA A 610 -15.40 44.44 -11.68
C ALA A 610 -13.93 43.99 -11.93
N PRO A 611 -13.09 43.84 -10.89
CA PRO A 611 -11.76 43.31 -11.09
C PRO A 611 -11.97 41.93 -11.67
N THR A 612 -11.76 41.83 -12.97
CA THR A 612 -11.73 40.55 -13.63
C THR A 612 -10.66 39.76 -12.91
N ILE A 613 -11.06 38.65 -12.27
CA ILE A 613 -10.19 37.67 -11.61
C ILE A 613 -8.98 37.29 -12.50
N SER A 614 -9.06 37.56 -13.80
CA SER A 614 -8.00 37.37 -14.77
C SER A 614 -6.79 38.30 -14.62
N LYS A 615 -6.85 39.43 -13.91
CA LYS A 615 -5.64 40.26 -13.62
C LYS A 615 -4.92 39.87 -12.35
N ALA A 616 -5.54 39.10 -11.44
CA ALA A 616 -4.86 38.53 -10.28
C ALA A 616 -4.04 37.26 -10.61
N ILE A 617 -4.07 36.78 -11.84
CA ILE A 617 -3.37 35.57 -12.33
C ILE A 617 -2.22 35.90 -13.29
N THR A 618 -1.87 37.14 -13.51
CA THR A 618 -0.57 37.44 -14.14
C THR A 618 0.50 37.10 -13.09
N ALA A 619 1.18 35.97 -13.31
CA ALA A 619 2.28 35.50 -12.52
C ALA A 619 3.33 36.63 -12.40
N GLU A 620 3.26 37.44 -11.36
CA GLU A 620 4.29 38.41 -11.06
C GLU A 620 5.55 37.65 -10.68
N THR A 621 6.51 37.65 -11.60
CA THR A 621 7.82 37.10 -11.34
C THR A 621 8.56 38.05 -10.41
N LEU A 622 8.70 37.71 -9.16
CA LEU A 622 9.50 38.48 -8.22
C LEU A 622 10.98 38.13 -8.39
N LYS A 623 11.72 39.08 -8.95
CA LYS A 623 13.19 38.99 -9.05
C LYS A 623 13.86 39.82 -7.96
N LYS A 624 14.55 39.15 -7.03
CA LYS A 624 15.27 39.79 -5.93
C LYS A 624 16.76 39.63 -6.08
N VAL A 625 17.51 40.74 -6.05
CA VAL A 625 18.96 40.76 -6.04
C VAL A 625 19.47 41.27 -4.70
N VAL A 626 20.33 40.49 -4.07
CA VAL A 626 20.86 40.80 -2.74
C VAL A 626 22.39 40.94 -2.79
N LYS A 627 22.93 42.07 -2.34
CA LYS A 627 24.37 42.27 -2.16
C LYS A 627 24.84 41.55 -0.90
N ILE A 628 25.88 40.72 -1.00
CA ILE A 628 26.42 39.90 0.11
C ILE A 628 27.82 40.38 0.52
N GLN A 629 28.76 40.43 -0.38
CA GLN A 629 30.14 40.88 -0.14
C GLN A 629 30.88 40.10 0.97
N LYS A 630 30.68 38.80 1.06
CA LYS A 630 31.31 37.92 2.06
C LYS A 630 32.23 36.90 1.39
N LYS A 631 33.33 36.55 2.09
CA LYS A 631 34.25 35.47 1.70
C LYS A 631 33.80 34.16 2.34
N VAL A 632 33.54 33.19 1.54
CA VAL A 632 33.06 31.84 1.97
C VAL A 632 33.67 30.76 1.10
N ASN A 633 33.68 29.54 1.62
CA ASN A 633 34.07 28.34 0.90
C ASN A 633 32.84 27.70 0.23
N ASN A 634 31.80 27.51 0.99
CA ASN A 634 30.54 26.89 0.58
C ASN A 634 29.34 27.75 1.01
N VAL A 635 28.20 27.60 0.35
CA VAL A 635 26.96 28.32 0.65
C VAL A 635 25.78 27.36 0.76
N ARG A 636 24.85 27.71 1.63
CA ARG A 636 23.53 27.10 1.73
C ARG A 636 22.47 28.17 1.75
N VAL A 637 21.42 27.99 1.01
CA VAL A 637 20.26 28.87 0.99
C VAL A 637 19.08 28.16 1.67
N GLU A 638 18.47 28.81 2.63
CA GLU A 638 17.25 28.36 3.27
C GLU A 638 16.13 29.36 2.99
N ILE A 639 14.94 28.85 2.67
CA ILE A 639 13.73 29.65 2.49
C ILE A 639 12.69 29.13 3.47
N ARG A 640 12.18 30.01 4.30
CA ARG A 640 11.11 29.72 5.24
C ARG A 640 9.94 30.62 4.91
N ALA A 641 8.82 30.01 4.63
CA ALA A 641 7.61 30.75 4.39
C ALA A 641 6.63 30.53 5.54
N SER A 642 6.02 31.61 6.00
CA SER A 642 4.97 31.56 7.00
C SER A 642 3.76 30.78 6.44
N SER A 643 2.86 30.45 7.31
CA SER A 643 1.65 29.69 6.98
C SER A 643 0.83 30.34 5.84
N ARG A 644 0.76 31.69 5.80
CA ARG A 644 0.04 32.46 4.75
C ARG A 644 0.81 32.70 3.49
N ALA A 645 2.09 32.33 3.46
CA ALA A 645 2.92 32.57 2.30
C ALA A 645 2.77 31.46 1.26
N ASP A 646 2.76 31.85 0.00
CA ASP A 646 2.85 30.95 -1.12
C ASP A 646 3.97 31.41 -2.05
N TYR A 647 4.66 30.49 -2.70
CA TYR A 647 5.68 30.77 -3.69
C TYR A 647 6.02 29.56 -4.52
N VAL A 648 6.50 29.83 -5.72
CA VAL A 648 7.13 28.85 -6.59
C VAL A 648 8.59 29.25 -6.75
N LEU A 649 9.53 28.46 -6.24
CA LEU A 649 10.96 28.77 -6.35
C LEU A 649 11.47 28.30 -7.71
N SER A 650 11.73 29.25 -8.59
CA SER A 650 12.22 29.02 -9.96
C SER A 650 13.73 29.00 -10.06
N VAL A 651 14.42 30.03 -9.53
CA VAL A 651 15.87 30.18 -9.69
C VAL A 651 16.56 30.67 -8.43
N ILE A 652 17.69 30.06 -8.11
CA ILE A 652 18.72 30.64 -7.22
C ILE A 652 20.02 30.79 -8.02
N ALA A 653 20.60 31.98 -8.03
CA ALA A 653 21.90 32.17 -8.63
C ALA A 653 22.84 32.99 -7.72
N LEU A 654 24.09 32.56 -7.67
CA LEU A 654 25.15 33.19 -6.88
C LEU A 654 26.24 33.72 -7.79
N GLU A 655 26.56 35.00 -7.67
CA GLU A 655 27.68 35.62 -8.34
C GLU A 655 28.88 35.66 -7.38
N ALA A 656 29.93 34.95 -7.73
CA ALA A 656 31.12 34.83 -6.90
C ALA A 656 32.41 35.10 -7.70
N THR A 657 33.41 35.64 -7.02
CA THR A 657 34.76 35.79 -7.57
C THR A 657 35.70 34.87 -6.80
N PRO A 658 36.33 33.89 -7.46
CA PRO A 658 37.36 33.06 -6.84
C PRO A 658 38.47 33.95 -6.27
N LYS A 659 38.93 33.63 -5.07
CA LYS A 659 40.15 34.23 -4.53
C LYS A 659 41.26 33.21 -4.72
N LYS A 660 42.29 33.57 -5.47
CA LYS A 660 43.51 32.77 -5.52
C LYS A 660 43.99 32.54 -4.10
N VAL A 661 44.26 31.30 -3.76
CA VAL A 661 45.03 30.95 -2.57
C VAL A 661 46.36 31.69 -2.75
N SER A 662 46.65 32.68 -1.92
CA SER A 662 47.99 33.27 -1.89
C SER A 662 48.95 32.11 -1.57
N ASP A 663 49.82 31.83 -2.55
CA ASP A 663 50.86 30.84 -2.48
C ASP A 663 51.54 30.87 -1.09
N PRO A 664 51.52 29.79 -0.29
CA PRO A 664 52.16 29.79 1.02
C PRO A 664 53.69 29.75 0.93
N GLY A 665 54.26 29.78 -0.27
CA GLY A 665 55.63 29.48 -0.60
C GLY A 665 56.61 30.63 -0.61
N ARG A 666 56.41 31.75 0.09
CA ARG A 666 57.52 32.66 0.43
C ARG A 666 57.87 32.56 1.90
N TRP A 667 58.49 31.47 2.27
CA TRP A 667 59.42 31.48 3.42
C TRP A 667 60.56 32.38 3.03
N LYS A 668 60.63 33.57 3.60
CA LYS A 668 61.84 34.39 3.58
C LYS A 668 62.92 33.56 4.27
N ARG A 669 63.98 33.26 3.52
CA ARG A 669 65.27 32.92 4.07
C ARG A 669 65.83 34.09 4.82
#